data_2203054efa4913bfd1720d62a2d5a54c
#
_entry.id   2203054efa4913bfd1720d62a2d5a54c
#
_cell.length_a   1.000
_cell.length_b   1.000
_cell.length_c   1.000
_cell.angle_alpha   90.00
_cell.angle_beta   90.00
_cell.angle_gamma   90.00
#
_symmetry.space_group_name_H-M   'P 1'
#
loop_
_entity.id
_entity.type
_entity.pdbx_description
1 polymer ?
#
loop_
_entity_poly.entity_id
_entity_poly.type
_entity_poly.pdbx_seq_one_letter_code
_entity_poly.pdbx_strand_id
1 'polypeptide(L)'
;VLANDIPHLHVPSSPTVSGDPRSGGAAFVAVSRPDLEQDAYRSTIERVTGDGAVRWTAGDHDSSPVLSPDGRWLAFLRNDEKDRPQLAVAPVDGGEARVVTALPLGAGTPVWSPDSTRVAVTARFPEPGRYGSAVSASDRRPAPNAEAPRLITRLDFHVNGTGYLLDKPQQLVVVDVTDRDAPLVDSALTSAPCSVSAPVWYPDGSALLVVAPRDLGARETHDDDLYRVDAAEGTITLAVRTEGSVSSATATPDGTVYYTGASHLEGRLVGEPEGLWAAAHGSDPVRLTARETVDVTGTPAVYGDDVLIAVLDRGTVGIRRVPTGTAAPLQLDELPTVLGGHVVVSGFDVDGDVLVATAGTPASPGEVHVVDLTERNDGSTDPGAQPATVLTDYAAPLRTDAAAPGVRRIEELTGTSPDGTPVHGWVVLPEGEGPHPVLRVVHGGPFGQDTWAFFDEAQVYASAGYAVVIGNPRGSGGYGLEHGRAVIGAMGTVDVDDVLALLDAALERPDLDATRVGIMGGSYGGFMTSWVAAHHGERFVAAWSERAVNAWDSFAGSSDIGWFFADAYVGADPEEQRRRSPLSYAHQVTIPFMVAHSEEDWRCPIEQGQRQFVALKRAGVDTSFLVFPGEGHELSRAGRPQHRVQRFEHVLTWWAKHLPVTPVA
;
A
#
# COMPACT_ATOMS: atom_id res chain seq x y z
N VAL A 1 0.97 -21.48 9.66
CA VAL A 1 0.09 -20.35 10.04
C VAL A 1 -1.34 -20.73 9.71
N LEU A 2 -2.25 -20.69 10.67
CA LEU A 2 -3.68 -20.93 10.49
C LEU A 2 -4.46 -19.60 10.50
N ALA A 3 -5.74 -19.65 10.11
CA ALA A 3 -6.61 -18.46 10.11
C ALA A 3 -6.64 -17.74 11.47
N ASN A 4 -6.67 -18.49 12.57
CA ASN A 4 -6.69 -17.92 13.93
C ASN A 4 -5.31 -17.47 14.45
N ASP A 5 -4.25 -17.64 13.67
CA ASP A 5 -2.90 -17.18 14.03
C ASP A 5 -2.63 -15.71 13.63
N ILE A 6 -3.59 -15.02 12.98
CA ILE A 6 -3.41 -13.62 12.58
C ILE A 6 -3.08 -12.66 13.75
N PRO A 7 -3.46 -12.89 15.03
CA PRO A 7 -2.98 -12.06 16.14
C PRO A 7 -1.46 -12.12 16.38
N HIS A 8 -0.79 -13.13 15.82
CA HIS A 8 0.66 -13.29 15.89
C HIS A 8 1.40 -12.53 14.77
N LEU A 9 0.67 -11.85 13.87
CA LEU A 9 1.25 -10.98 12.86
C LEU A 9 1.63 -9.64 13.49
N HIS A 10 2.90 -9.48 13.83
CA HIS A 10 3.45 -8.21 14.29
C HIS A 10 4.10 -7.51 13.10
N VAL A 11 3.59 -6.35 12.73
CA VAL A 11 4.04 -5.60 11.54
C VAL A 11 4.64 -4.26 11.97
N PRO A 12 5.96 -4.10 11.91
CA PRO A 12 6.62 -2.82 12.17
C PRO A 12 6.44 -1.87 10.98
N SER A 13 6.31 -0.58 11.27
CA SER A 13 6.19 0.48 10.28
C SER A 13 6.73 1.81 10.79
N SER A 14 6.87 2.79 9.89
CA SER A 14 7.27 4.16 10.22
C SER A 14 8.53 4.23 11.08
N PRO A 15 9.67 3.67 10.64
CA PRO A 15 10.90 3.74 11.38
C PRO A 15 11.39 5.19 11.45
N THR A 16 11.94 5.58 12.61
CA THR A 16 12.68 6.84 12.79
C THR A 16 13.89 6.58 13.68
N VAL A 17 15.02 7.24 13.43
CA VAL A 17 16.29 6.91 14.06
C VAL A 17 17.01 8.15 14.61
N SER A 18 17.72 7.97 15.74
CA SER A 18 18.70 8.93 16.26
C SER A 18 19.93 8.19 16.75
N GLY A 19 21.05 8.42 16.08
CA GLY A 19 22.28 7.69 16.28
C GLY A 19 22.19 6.21 15.88
N ASP A 20 23.29 5.50 15.97
CA ASP A 20 23.34 4.08 15.63
C ASP A 20 22.73 3.21 16.75
N PRO A 21 21.60 2.51 16.50
CA PRO A 21 20.96 1.64 17.46
C PRO A 21 21.87 0.51 17.98
N ARG A 22 22.90 0.12 17.22
CA ARG A 22 23.88 -0.92 17.59
C ARG A 22 24.89 -0.43 18.63
N SER A 23 25.08 0.89 18.76
CA SER A 23 26.17 1.49 19.54
C SER A 23 25.75 2.65 20.47
N GLY A 24 24.51 2.65 20.94
CA GLY A 24 23.99 3.61 21.93
C GLY A 24 22.96 4.61 21.40
N GLY A 25 22.68 4.62 20.10
CA GLY A 25 21.49 5.25 19.52
C GLY A 25 20.24 4.41 19.70
N ALA A 26 19.14 4.84 19.09
CA ALA A 26 17.89 4.10 19.08
C ALA A 26 17.07 4.37 17.81
N ALA A 27 16.36 3.36 17.34
CA ALA A 27 15.24 3.54 16.42
C ALA A 27 13.91 3.43 17.16
N PHE A 28 12.88 4.07 16.62
CA PHE A 28 11.51 3.90 17.05
C PHE A 28 10.66 3.44 15.88
N VAL A 29 9.78 2.47 16.13
CA VAL A 29 8.88 1.92 15.13
C VAL A 29 7.48 1.79 15.72
N ALA A 30 6.45 1.94 14.90
CA ALA A 30 5.10 1.54 15.26
C ALA A 30 4.94 0.04 14.94
N VAL A 31 4.48 -0.76 15.90
CA VAL A 31 4.22 -2.19 15.70
C VAL A 31 2.72 -2.43 15.82
N SER A 32 2.11 -2.82 14.70
CA SER A 32 0.68 -3.14 14.61
C SER A 32 0.45 -4.64 14.69
N ARG A 33 -0.66 -5.04 15.33
CA ARG A 33 -1.12 -6.43 15.37
C ARG A 33 -2.64 -6.50 15.45
N PRO A 34 -3.29 -7.50 14.83
CA PRO A 34 -4.71 -7.77 15.00
C PRO A 34 -5.04 -8.25 16.43
N ASP A 35 -6.17 -7.79 16.97
CA ASP A 35 -6.75 -8.25 18.23
C ASP A 35 -8.14 -8.81 17.96
N LEU A 36 -8.31 -10.13 18.06
CA LEU A 36 -9.57 -10.81 17.79
C LEU A 36 -10.61 -10.59 18.88
N GLU A 37 -10.20 -10.33 20.11
CA GLU A 37 -11.13 -10.11 21.21
C GLU A 37 -11.82 -8.74 21.09
N GLN A 38 -11.06 -7.72 20.73
CA GLN A 38 -11.56 -6.38 20.51
C GLN A 38 -12.03 -6.12 19.07
N ASP A 39 -11.75 -7.07 18.18
CA ASP A 39 -11.99 -6.95 16.73
C ASP A 39 -11.44 -5.65 16.14
N ALA A 40 -10.21 -5.34 16.50
CA ALA A 40 -9.51 -4.11 16.14
C ALA A 40 -8.00 -4.34 16.01
N TYR A 41 -7.29 -3.42 15.38
CA TYR A 41 -5.83 -3.44 15.38
C TYR A 41 -5.31 -2.66 16.58
N ARG A 42 -4.37 -3.24 17.31
CA ARG A 42 -3.57 -2.53 18.31
C ARG A 42 -2.26 -2.09 17.68
N SER A 43 -1.80 -0.91 18.03
CA SER A 43 -0.51 -0.38 17.62
C SER A 43 0.20 0.27 18.80
N THR A 44 1.47 -0.07 18.98
CA THR A 44 2.33 0.49 20.02
C THR A 44 3.62 0.98 19.40
N ILE A 45 4.24 2.01 20.00
CA ILE A 45 5.58 2.40 19.59
C ILE A 45 6.59 1.64 20.43
N GLU A 46 7.57 1.06 19.75
CA GLU A 46 8.68 0.33 20.35
C GLU A 46 10.00 1.05 20.09
N ARG A 47 10.86 1.06 21.09
CA ARG A 47 12.24 1.49 21.00
C ARG A 47 13.11 0.28 20.68
N VAL A 48 13.88 0.38 19.61
CA VAL A 48 14.77 -0.68 19.10
C VAL A 48 16.23 -0.25 19.28
N THR A 49 17.01 -1.12 19.89
CA THR A 49 18.47 -0.95 20.14
C THR A 49 19.19 -2.25 19.80
N GLY A 50 20.51 -2.28 19.97
CA GLY A 50 21.28 -3.52 19.83
C GLY A 50 20.87 -4.66 20.78
N ASP A 51 20.16 -4.34 21.86
CA ASP A 51 19.61 -5.32 22.81
C ASP A 51 18.21 -5.83 22.41
N GLY A 52 17.65 -5.36 21.28
CA GLY A 52 16.35 -5.71 20.77
C GLY A 52 15.29 -4.61 20.95
N ALA A 53 14.02 -4.97 20.76
CA ALA A 53 12.87 -4.07 20.81
C ALA A 53 12.20 -4.09 22.19
N VAL A 54 11.84 -2.91 22.70
CA VAL A 54 11.10 -2.75 23.95
C VAL A 54 9.95 -1.76 23.72
N ARG A 55 8.75 -2.13 24.17
CA ARG A 55 7.59 -1.24 24.14
C ARG A 55 7.93 0.07 24.85
N TRP A 56 7.73 1.20 24.14
CA TRP A 56 8.04 2.53 24.63
C TRP A 56 6.81 3.31 25.04
N THR A 57 5.70 3.22 24.29
CA THR A 57 4.43 3.87 24.66
C THR A 57 3.51 2.94 25.46
N ALA A 58 2.70 3.53 26.36
CA ALA A 58 1.68 2.80 27.10
C ALA A 58 0.35 2.67 26.35
N GLY A 59 0.12 3.51 25.32
CA GLY A 59 -1.11 3.48 24.50
C GLY A 59 -1.17 2.24 23.60
N ASP A 60 -2.37 1.76 23.31
CA ASP A 60 -2.62 0.59 22.42
C ASP A 60 -3.00 1.01 20.99
N HIS A 61 -3.09 2.33 20.72
CA HIS A 61 -3.40 2.91 19.42
C HIS A 61 -2.47 4.10 19.14
N ASP A 62 -1.16 3.87 19.33
CA ASP A 62 -0.10 4.83 19.04
C ASP A 62 0.58 4.44 17.72
N SER A 63 0.79 5.43 16.82
CA SER A 63 1.33 5.19 15.48
C SER A 63 2.18 6.35 14.96
N SER A 64 2.83 6.16 13.81
CA SER A 64 3.58 7.19 13.08
C SER A 64 4.59 7.96 13.95
N PRO A 65 5.52 7.28 14.65
CA PRO A 65 6.55 7.95 15.42
C PRO A 65 7.51 8.71 14.50
N VAL A 66 7.87 9.93 14.89
CA VAL A 66 8.91 10.73 14.22
C VAL A 66 9.73 11.46 15.27
N LEU A 67 11.05 11.24 15.25
CA LEU A 67 12.00 11.92 16.12
C LEU A 67 12.19 13.37 15.70
N SER A 68 12.37 14.27 16.67
CA SER A 68 12.80 15.62 16.41
C SER A 68 14.25 15.64 15.88
N PRO A 69 14.64 16.62 15.04
CA PRO A 69 16.01 16.73 14.53
C PRO A 69 17.09 16.80 15.61
N ASP A 70 16.77 17.31 16.81
CA ASP A 70 17.69 17.33 17.95
C ASP A 70 17.72 16.01 18.76
N GLY A 71 16.93 15.00 18.36
CA GLY A 71 16.85 13.69 18.99
C GLY A 71 16.19 13.67 20.38
N ARG A 72 15.61 14.78 20.86
CA ARG A 72 15.13 14.94 22.24
C ARG A 72 13.65 14.62 22.40
N TRP A 73 12.87 14.68 21.33
CA TRP A 73 11.42 14.55 21.33
C TRP A 73 10.97 13.51 20.32
N LEU A 74 9.90 12.78 20.66
CA LEU A 74 9.17 11.92 19.74
C LEU A 74 7.78 12.53 19.54
N ALA A 75 7.42 12.86 18.30
CA ALA A 75 6.06 13.13 17.88
C ALA A 75 5.43 11.84 17.38
N PHE A 76 4.15 11.62 17.66
CA PHE A 76 3.42 10.44 17.21
C PHE A 76 1.91 10.70 17.23
N LEU A 77 1.15 9.79 16.66
CA LEU A 77 -0.32 9.84 16.68
C LEU A 77 -0.84 8.94 17.80
N ARG A 78 -1.80 9.45 18.57
CA ARG A 78 -2.54 8.75 19.62
C ARG A 78 -4.03 8.92 19.42
N ASN A 79 -4.80 7.85 19.41
CA ASN A 79 -6.25 7.95 19.27
C ASN A 79 -6.90 8.60 20.52
N ASP A 80 -7.85 9.49 20.27
CA ASP A 80 -8.74 10.06 21.30
C ASP A 80 -9.88 9.07 21.64
N GLU A 81 -10.77 9.47 22.55
CA GLU A 81 -11.94 8.66 22.97
C GLU A 81 -12.93 8.34 21.82
N LYS A 82 -12.76 8.94 20.65
CA LYS A 82 -13.59 8.74 19.46
C LYS A 82 -12.83 8.02 18.33
N ASP A 83 -11.74 7.35 18.68
CA ASP A 83 -10.87 6.68 17.72
C ASP A 83 -10.27 7.59 16.63
N ARG A 84 -10.04 8.88 16.95
CA ARG A 84 -9.42 9.81 16.02
C ARG A 84 -7.97 10.03 16.41
N PRO A 85 -7.00 9.82 15.51
CA PRO A 85 -5.60 10.07 15.80
C PRO A 85 -5.36 11.56 16.07
N GLN A 86 -4.76 11.88 17.19
CA GLN A 86 -4.34 13.23 17.59
C GLN A 86 -2.82 13.26 17.71
N LEU A 87 -2.21 14.41 17.41
CA LEU A 87 -0.78 14.59 17.61
C LEU A 87 -0.44 14.58 19.09
N ALA A 88 0.52 13.73 19.45
CA ALA A 88 1.12 13.66 20.77
C ALA A 88 2.63 13.85 20.69
N VAL A 89 3.23 14.42 21.75
CA VAL A 89 4.68 14.64 21.85
C VAL A 89 5.16 14.16 23.22
N ALA A 90 6.30 13.47 23.26
CA ALA A 90 6.93 12.99 24.50
C ALA A 90 8.46 13.14 24.46
N PRO A 91 9.15 13.33 25.61
CA PRO A 91 10.60 13.29 25.65
C PRO A 91 11.12 11.87 25.36
N VAL A 92 12.17 11.73 24.55
CA VAL A 92 12.78 10.44 24.18
C VAL A 92 13.34 9.70 25.39
N ASP A 93 13.88 10.43 26.36
CA ASP A 93 14.46 9.86 27.60
C ASP A 93 13.38 9.36 28.60
N GLY A 94 12.11 9.44 28.25
CA GLY A 94 10.98 9.05 29.09
C GLY A 94 10.25 10.23 29.69
N GLY A 95 9.00 9.99 30.04
CA GLY A 95 8.08 10.99 30.57
C GLY A 95 6.66 10.80 30.04
N GLU A 96 5.74 11.65 30.47
CA GLU A 96 4.35 11.60 30.02
C GLU A 96 4.21 12.20 28.62
N ALA A 97 3.52 11.49 27.74
CA ALA A 97 3.14 11.98 26.44
C ALA A 97 2.03 13.04 26.57
N ARG A 98 2.19 14.14 25.87
CA ARG A 98 1.23 15.25 25.84
C ARG A 98 0.54 15.27 24.47
N VAL A 99 -0.77 15.11 24.44
CA VAL A 99 -1.60 15.39 23.25
C VAL A 99 -1.64 16.90 23.05
N VAL A 100 -1.40 17.37 21.82
CA VAL A 100 -1.28 18.82 21.50
C VAL A 100 -2.33 19.30 20.49
N THR A 101 -3.19 18.40 19.98
CA THR A 101 -4.25 18.73 19.02
C THR A 101 -5.63 18.22 19.48
N ALA A 102 -6.69 18.86 18.97
CA ALA A 102 -8.07 18.41 19.08
C ALA A 102 -8.78 18.49 17.72
N LEU A 103 -8.18 17.87 16.70
CA LEU A 103 -8.59 17.98 15.30
C LEU A 103 -9.89 17.21 15.04
N PRO A 104 -10.83 17.76 14.26
CA PRO A 104 -12.19 17.25 14.16
C PRO A 104 -12.30 15.85 13.56
N LEU A 105 -11.42 15.48 12.65
CA LEU A 105 -11.38 14.15 12.01
C LEU A 105 -10.00 13.48 12.17
N GLY A 106 -9.17 13.96 13.12
CA GLY A 106 -7.85 13.42 13.41
C GLY A 106 -6.73 14.08 12.61
N ALA A 107 -5.50 13.73 12.99
CA ALA A 107 -4.24 14.20 12.41
C ALA A 107 -3.63 13.12 11.48
N GLY A 108 -2.93 13.57 10.44
CA GLY A 108 -2.01 12.75 9.64
C GLY A 108 -0.61 12.69 10.25
N THR A 109 0.30 11.99 9.58
CA THR A 109 1.69 11.77 10.00
C THR A 109 2.38 13.09 10.36
N PRO A 110 3.04 13.18 11.53
CA PRO A 110 3.76 14.38 11.96
C PRO A 110 5.07 14.60 11.20
N VAL A 111 5.45 15.88 11.02
CA VAL A 111 6.73 16.28 10.45
C VAL A 111 7.31 17.42 11.29
N TRP A 112 8.50 17.24 11.85
CA TRP A 112 9.18 18.24 12.67
C TRP A 112 9.76 19.38 11.85
N SER A 113 9.68 20.60 12.41
CA SER A 113 10.50 21.71 11.91
C SER A 113 11.99 21.47 12.19
N PRO A 114 12.90 22.02 11.35
CA PRO A 114 14.35 21.81 11.51
C PRO A 114 14.91 22.25 12.86
N ASP A 115 14.27 23.24 13.50
CA ASP A 115 14.65 23.75 14.82
C ASP A 115 14.04 22.98 16.00
N SER A 116 13.31 21.90 15.74
CA SER A 116 12.65 21.04 16.76
C SER A 116 11.63 21.77 17.65
N THR A 117 11.07 22.89 17.18
CA THR A 117 10.13 23.71 17.97
C THR A 117 8.67 23.55 17.55
N ARG A 118 8.44 23.12 16.29
CA ARG A 118 7.11 22.98 15.70
C ARG A 118 6.94 21.62 15.04
N VAL A 119 5.69 21.16 14.99
CA VAL A 119 5.28 19.95 14.26
C VAL A 119 4.17 20.31 13.29
N ALA A 120 4.34 19.91 12.04
CA ALA A 120 3.29 19.99 11.02
C ALA A 120 2.56 18.67 10.89
N VAL A 121 1.25 18.72 10.71
CA VAL A 121 0.39 17.60 10.34
C VAL A 121 -0.62 18.06 9.30
N THR A 122 -1.23 17.13 8.58
CA THR A 122 -2.43 17.42 7.80
C THR A 122 -3.66 16.94 8.55
N ALA A 123 -4.80 17.61 8.35
CA ALA A 123 -6.07 17.22 8.94
C ALA A 123 -7.23 17.55 8.03
N ARG A 124 -8.31 16.76 8.10
CA ARG A 124 -9.55 17.04 7.37
C ARG A 124 -10.48 17.90 8.20
N PHE A 125 -10.98 18.96 7.58
CA PHE A 125 -11.90 19.91 8.22
C PHE A 125 -13.28 19.80 7.57
N PRO A 126 -14.28 19.25 8.29
CA PRO A 126 -15.61 19.08 7.74
C PRO A 126 -16.36 20.42 7.62
N GLU A 127 -17.19 20.52 6.59
CA GLU A 127 -18.18 21.61 6.52
C GLU A 127 -19.11 21.59 7.74
N PRO A 128 -19.64 22.76 8.14
CA PRO A 128 -20.60 22.82 9.24
C PRO A 128 -21.80 21.89 9.05
N GLY A 129 -22.11 21.11 10.09
CA GLY A 129 -23.23 20.16 10.08
C GLY A 129 -22.94 18.82 9.41
N ARG A 130 -21.66 18.49 9.16
CA ARG A 130 -21.23 17.21 8.62
C ARG A 130 -20.25 16.50 9.55
N TYR A 131 -20.24 15.17 9.49
CA TYR A 131 -19.32 14.31 10.26
C TYR A 131 -19.28 14.65 11.75
N GLY A 132 -20.44 14.99 12.31
CA GLY A 132 -20.57 15.36 13.72
C GLY A 132 -20.07 16.76 14.08
N SER A 133 -19.77 17.63 13.11
CA SER A 133 -19.53 19.04 13.34
C SER A 133 -20.84 19.79 13.64
N ALA A 134 -20.76 20.91 14.39
CA ALA A 134 -21.91 21.74 14.65
C ALA A 134 -22.32 22.56 13.42
N VAL A 135 -23.63 22.82 13.23
CA VAL A 135 -24.14 23.67 12.16
C VAL A 135 -23.82 25.15 12.44
N SER A 136 -23.86 25.53 13.71
CA SER A 136 -23.51 26.86 14.22
C SER A 136 -23.07 26.77 15.65
N ALA A 137 -22.60 27.87 16.22
CA ALA A 137 -22.22 27.94 17.62
C ALA A 137 -23.36 27.61 18.60
N SER A 138 -24.62 27.61 18.14
CA SER A 138 -25.82 27.25 18.92
C SER A 138 -26.17 25.75 18.93
N ASP A 139 -25.43 24.87 18.18
CA ASP A 139 -25.09 23.56 18.63
C ASP A 139 -25.84 22.31 18.37
N ARG A 140 -26.60 22.23 17.31
CA ARG A 140 -27.13 20.94 16.91
C ARG A 140 -26.13 20.24 15.98
N ARG A 141 -25.53 19.11 16.45
CA ARG A 141 -24.81 18.17 15.61
C ARG A 141 -25.84 17.21 14.99
N PRO A 142 -26.07 17.23 13.67
CA PRO A 142 -26.99 16.28 13.06
C PRO A 142 -26.41 14.86 13.16
N ALA A 143 -27.30 13.86 13.29
CA ALA A 143 -26.93 12.48 13.08
C ALA A 143 -26.54 12.27 11.60
N PRO A 144 -25.70 11.27 11.24
CA PRO A 144 -25.25 11.06 9.86
C PRO A 144 -26.37 10.98 8.83
N ASN A 145 -27.50 10.36 9.18
CA ASN A 145 -28.68 10.25 8.32
C ASN A 145 -29.56 11.53 8.27
N ALA A 146 -29.22 12.54 9.04
CA ALA A 146 -29.90 13.84 9.08
C ALA A 146 -29.02 14.99 8.56
N GLU A 147 -27.83 14.69 8.05
CA GLU A 147 -27.01 15.68 7.36
C GLU A 147 -27.71 16.22 6.10
N ALA A 148 -27.39 17.46 5.73
CA ALA A 148 -27.91 18.04 4.50
C ALA A 148 -27.49 17.25 3.27
N PRO A 149 -28.30 17.20 2.19
CA PRO A 149 -27.92 16.53 0.95
C PRO A 149 -26.65 17.13 0.35
N ARG A 150 -25.85 16.30 -0.33
CA ARG A 150 -24.64 16.71 -1.05
C ARG A 150 -24.99 17.00 -2.51
N LEU A 151 -24.64 18.18 -2.99
CA LEU A 151 -24.67 18.49 -4.42
C LEU A 151 -23.29 18.19 -5.01
N ILE A 152 -23.19 17.12 -5.78
CA ILE A 152 -21.94 16.68 -6.43
C ILE A 152 -21.84 17.33 -7.81
N THR A 153 -20.71 17.98 -8.06
CA THR A 153 -20.42 18.69 -9.32
C THR A 153 -19.07 18.33 -9.92
N ARG A 154 -18.31 17.38 -9.28
CA ARG A 154 -16.98 16.95 -9.68
C ARG A 154 -16.92 15.43 -9.75
N LEU A 155 -16.01 14.89 -10.56
CA LEU A 155 -15.80 13.44 -10.70
C LEU A 155 -14.97 12.87 -9.54
N ASP A 156 -14.06 13.66 -8.96
CA ASP A 156 -13.19 13.31 -7.85
C ASP A 156 -13.84 13.49 -6.47
N PHE A 157 -15.13 13.18 -6.36
CA PHE A 157 -15.93 13.52 -5.17
C PHE A 157 -15.77 12.54 -4.00
N HIS A 158 -15.29 11.33 -4.22
CA HIS A 158 -15.16 10.30 -3.21
C HIS A 158 -13.96 9.40 -3.46
N VAL A 159 -13.48 8.75 -2.38
CA VAL A 159 -12.37 7.77 -2.42
C VAL A 159 -12.68 6.63 -1.46
N ASN A 160 -12.40 5.40 -1.89
CA ASN A 160 -12.55 4.20 -1.07
C ASN A 160 -11.82 4.33 0.27
N GLY A 161 -12.45 3.93 1.37
CA GLY A 161 -11.91 4.05 2.72
C GLY A 161 -11.96 5.45 3.33
N THR A 162 -12.06 6.52 2.51
CA THR A 162 -12.14 7.91 2.99
C THR A 162 -13.58 8.47 2.92
N GLY A 163 -14.37 8.04 1.95
CA GLY A 163 -15.70 8.58 1.70
C GLY A 163 -15.67 9.86 0.86
N TYR A 164 -16.65 10.74 1.06
CA TYR A 164 -16.73 12.02 0.32
C TYR A 164 -15.57 12.94 0.69
N LEU A 165 -14.99 13.61 -0.30
CA LEU A 165 -13.80 14.46 -0.16
C LEU A 165 -14.11 15.94 -0.07
N LEU A 166 -15.06 16.41 -0.90
CA LEU A 166 -15.28 17.83 -1.17
C LEU A 166 -15.78 18.61 0.04
N ASP A 167 -16.50 17.95 0.94
CA ASP A 167 -17.07 18.53 2.17
C ASP A 167 -16.18 18.35 3.43
N LYS A 168 -14.97 17.87 3.24
CA LYS A 168 -13.91 17.75 4.28
C LYS A 168 -12.51 17.84 3.67
N PRO A 169 -12.15 18.97 3.04
CA PRO A 169 -10.82 19.12 2.47
C PRO A 169 -9.73 18.95 3.54
N GLN A 170 -8.61 18.37 3.13
CA GLN A 170 -7.44 18.22 3.97
C GLN A 170 -6.61 19.50 3.96
N GLN A 171 -6.23 20.01 5.13
CA GLN A 171 -5.50 21.25 5.30
C GLN A 171 -4.26 21.02 6.15
N LEU A 172 -3.28 21.93 6.04
CA LEU A 172 -2.07 21.92 6.86
C LEU A 172 -2.36 22.54 8.24
N VAL A 173 -1.85 21.90 9.28
CA VAL A 173 -1.85 22.37 10.67
C VAL A 173 -0.41 22.44 11.15
N VAL A 174 -0.02 23.52 11.81
CA VAL A 174 1.29 23.67 12.44
C VAL A 174 1.09 23.94 13.94
N VAL A 175 1.80 23.16 14.76
CA VAL A 175 1.70 23.19 16.23
C VAL A 175 3.04 23.60 16.81
N ASP A 176 3.09 24.67 17.57
CA ASP A 176 4.23 25.00 18.45
C ASP A 176 4.18 24.10 19.69
N VAL A 177 5.24 23.32 19.90
CA VAL A 177 5.30 22.35 20.99
C VAL A 177 6.17 22.81 22.16
N THR A 178 6.70 24.01 22.10
CA THR A 178 7.60 24.58 23.14
C THR A 178 6.83 25.01 24.39
N ASP A 179 5.63 25.57 24.23
CA ASP A 179 4.76 25.92 25.35
C ASP A 179 3.94 24.72 25.81
N ARG A 180 4.21 24.26 27.04
CA ARG A 180 3.53 23.10 27.62
C ARG A 180 2.08 23.39 28.05
N ASP A 181 1.76 24.63 28.29
CA ASP A 181 0.46 25.10 28.76
C ASP A 181 -0.41 25.67 27.63
N ALA A 182 0.08 25.62 26.39
CA ALA A 182 -0.68 26.08 25.22
C ALA A 182 -1.99 25.28 25.07
N PRO A 183 -3.09 25.93 24.64
CA PRO A 183 -4.32 25.24 24.31
C PRO A 183 -4.11 24.25 23.16
N LEU A 184 -4.94 23.21 23.12
CA LEU A 184 -4.93 22.25 22.02
C LEU A 184 -5.24 22.94 20.69
N VAL A 185 -4.47 22.64 19.65
CA VAL A 185 -4.69 23.18 18.30
C VAL A 185 -5.84 22.41 17.63
N ASP A 186 -6.85 23.12 17.15
CA ASP A 186 -8.04 22.58 16.51
C ASP A 186 -8.36 23.20 15.14
N SER A 187 -7.47 24.07 14.64
CA SER A 187 -7.63 24.83 13.39
C SER A 187 -6.47 24.63 12.44
N ALA A 188 -6.74 24.87 11.14
CA ALA A 188 -5.75 24.79 10.10
C ALA A 188 -4.95 26.09 9.96
N LEU A 189 -3.71 25.96 9.51
CA LEU A 189 -2.89 27.06 9.02
C LEU A 189 -3.33 27.50 7.61
N THR A 190 -3.66 26.53 6.74
CA THR A 190 -4.10 26.79 5.37
C THR A 190 -5.63 26.82 5.24
N SER A 191 -6.10 27.47 4.18
CA SER A 191 -7.50 27.50 3.76
C SER A 191 -7.55 27.34 2.23
N ALA A 192 -6.98 26.22 1.74
CA ALA A 192 -6.95 25.92 0.33
C ALA A 192 -8.35 25.48 -0.18
N PRO A 193 -8.71 25.76 -1.44
CA PRO A 193 -9.97 25.31 -2.03
C PRO A 193 -9.98 23.79 -2.30
N CYS A 194 -8.85 23.12 -2.15
CA CYS A 194 -8.65 21.68 -2.34
C CYS A 194 -7.91 21.09 -1.15
N SER A 195 -7.73 19.77 -1.15
CA SER A 195 -6.86 19.09 -0.17
C SER A 195 -5.38 19.39 -0.45
N VAL A 196 -4.61 19.56 0.63
CA VAL A 196 -3.14 19.57 0.61
C VAL A 196 -2.61 18.35 1.36
N SER A 197 -1.47 17.79 0.94
CA SER A 197 -0.91 16.55 1.50
C SER A 197 0.61 16.57 1.53
N ALA A 198 1.21 15.53 2.11
CA ALA A 198 2.66 15.28 2.15
C ALA A 198 3.50 16.53 2.54
N PRO A 199 3.28 17.12 3.71
CA PRO A 199 4.02 18.32 4.13
C PRO A 199 5.49 17.98 4.40
N VAL A 200 6.39 18.86 3.94
CA VAL A 200 7.84 18.79 4.20
C VAL A 200 8.34 20.18 4.53
N TRP A 201 9.10 20.33 5.62
CA TRP A 201 9.70 21.63 5.95
C TRP A 201 10.84 21.99 5.02
N TYR A 202 10.92 23.27 4.64
CA TYR A 202 12.16 23.80 4.12
C TYR A 202 13.20 23.84 5.25
N PRO A 203 14.49 23.61 4.94
CA PRO A 203 15.55 23.52 5.95
C PRO A 203 15.74 24.76 6.82
N ASP A 204 15.31 25.94 6.36
CA ASP A 204 15.32 27.19 7.13
C ASP A 204 14.12 27.35 8.09
N GLY A 205 13.16 26.44 8.04
CA GLY A 205 11.95 26.46 8.88
C GLY A 205 10.95 27.58 8.56
N SER A 206 11.17 28.37 7.50
CA SER A 206 10.32 29.52 7.13
C SER A 206 9.03 29.09 6.43
N ALA A 207 9.01 27.91 5.81
CA ALA A 207 7.90 27.43 5.00
C ALA A 207 7.85 25.90 4.97
N LEU A 208 6.74 25.39 4.44
CA LEU A 208 6.58 23.96 4.10
C LEU A 208 6.34 23.81 2.59
N LEU A 209 6.77 22.68 2.07
CA LEU A 209 6.37 22.17 0.77
C LEU A 209 5.16 21.25 0.97
N VAL A 210 4.14 21.36 0.13
CA VAL A 210 2.97 20.47 0.14
C VAL A 210 2.62 20.04 -1.27
N VAL A 211 2.00 18.88 -1.39
CA VAL A 211 1.41 18.39 -2.63
C VAL A 211 -0.04 18.85 -2.69
N ALA A 212 -0.48 19.37 -3.83
CA ALA A 212 -1.88 19.67 -4.09
C ALA A 212 -2.19 19.53 -5.59
N PRO A 213 -3.46 19.31 -5.97
CA PRO A 213 -3.86 19.27 -7.36
C PRO A 213 -3.42 20.52 -8.12
N ARG A 214 -3.06 20.34 -9.39
CA ARG A 214 -2.61 21.41 -10.28
C ARG A 214 -3.57 22.60 -10.25
N ASP A 215 -3.01 23.82 -10.19
CA ASP A 215 -3.73 25.08 -10.05
C ASP A 215 -4.71 25.10 -8.85
N LEU A 216 -4.34 24.41 -7.74
CA LEU A 216 -5.14 24.23 -6.52
C LEU A 216 -6.54 23.67 -6.81
N GLY A 217 -6.63 22.75 -7.76
CA GLY A 217 -7.88 22.08 -8.10
C GLY A 217 -8.90 22.96 -8.84
N ALA A 218 -8.47 24.08 -9.44
CA ALA A 218 -9.36 24.94 -10.23
C ALA A 218 -10.01 24.21 -11.42
N ARG A 219 -9.39 23.10 -11.85
CA ARG A 219 -9.92 22.15 -12.83
C ARG A 219 -9.75 20.74 -12.30
N GLU A 220 -10.59 19.82 -12.74
CA GLU A 220 -10.39 18.39 -12.49
C GLU A 220 -9.15 17.93 -13.26
N THR A 221 -8.23 17.27 -12.54
CA THR A 221 -6.97 16.82 -13.08
C THR A 221 -6.44 15.66 -12.25
N HIS A 222 -5.57 14.84 -12.84
CA HIS A 222 -4.76 13.83 -12.15
C HIS A 222 -3.34 14.32 -11.88
N ASP A 223 -3.02 15.54 -12.31
CA ASP A 223 -1.73 16.12 -12.07
C ASP A 223 -1.71 16.85 -10.73
N ASP A 224 -0.63 16.65 -10.00
CA ASP A 224 -0.31 17.37 -8.79
C ASP A 224 0.88 18.30 -9.04
N ASP A 225 0.93 19.37 -8.28
CA ASP A 225 2.09 20.27 -8.23
C ASP A 225 2.57 20.39 -6.78
N LEU A 226 3.80 20.88 -6.62
CA LEU A 226 4.35 21.20 -5.32
C LEU A 226 4.17 22.68 -5.02
N TYR A 227 3.62 22.97 -3.85
CA TYR A 227 3.35 24.33 -3.39
C TYR A 227 4.13 24.64 -2.13
N ARG A 228 4.64 25.89 -2.06
CA ARG A 228 5.24 26.44 -0.85
C ARG A 228 4.16 27.12 -0.01
N VAL A 229 4.09 26.73 1.27
CA VAL A 229 3.21 27.32 2.28
C VAL A 229 4.05 28.09 3.28
N ASP A 230 3.81 29.38 3.46
CA ASP A 230 4.45 30.18 4.50
C ASP A 230 4.05 29.64 5.89
N ALA A 231 5.03 29.37 6.75
CA ALA A 231 4.81 28.70 8.03
C ALA A 231 4.15 29.59 9.10
N ALA A 232 4.10 30.90 8.90
CA ALA A 232 3.46 31.86 9.80
C ALA A 232 2.08 32.30 9.30
N GLU A 233 1.96 32.57 7.99
CA GLU A 233 0.78 33.19 7.39
C GLU A 233 -0.14 32.18 6.68
N GLY A 234 0.35 30.97 6.36
CA GLY A 234 -0.38 29.95 5.60
C GLY A 234 -0.59 30.31 4.11
N THR A 235 0.09 31.33 3.60
CA THR A 235 0.01 31.74 2.20
C THR A 235 0.59 30.67 1.31
N ILE A 236 -0.15 30.27 0.25
CA ILE A 236 0.21 29.18 -0.68
C ILE A 236 0.69 29.77 -2.00
N THR A 237 1.86 29.34 -2.49
CA THR A 237 2.44 29.74 -3.77
C THR A 237 2.98 28.51 -4.51
N LEU A 238 2.92 28.51 -5.85
CA LEU A 238 3.51 27.43 -6.64
C LEU A 238 5.02 27.37 -6.44
N ALA A 239 5.55 26.21 -6.09
CA ALA A 239 6.99 25.95 -5.94
C ALA A 239 7.55 25.20 -7.15
N VAL A 240 6.91 24.09 -7.56
CA VAL A 240 7.32 23.28 -8.71
C VAL A 240 6.08 22.89 -9.52
N ARG A 241 6.13 23.18 -10.81
CA ARG A 241 5.19 22.63 -11.79
C ARG A 241 5.71 21.26 -12.21
N THR A 242 4.99 20.20 -11.91
CA THR A 242 5.41 18.83 -12.19
C THR A 242 4.96 18.34 -13.58
N GLU A 243 5.35 17.13 -13.96
CA GLU A 243 4.91 16.50 -15.20
C GLU A 243 3.74 15.51 -15.01
N GLY A 244 3.21 15.38 -13.79
CA GLY A 244 2.13 14.43 -13.50
C GLY A 244 1.77 14.37 -12.02
N SER A 245 1.73 13.19 -11.43
CA SER A 245 1.45 13.00 -10.00
C SER A 245 2.69 13.18 -9.13
N VAL A 246 2.47 13.48 -7.85
CA VAL A 246 3.51 13.52 -6.81
C VAL A 246 3.08 12.66 -5.63
N SER A 247 3.95 11.74 -5.22
CA SER A 247 3.72 10.88 -4.05
C SER A 247 4.37 11.45 -2.78
N SER A 248 5.60 11.94 -2.88
CA SER A 248 6.33 12.52 -1.75
C SER A 248 7.47 13.41 -2.22
N ALA A 249 8.03 14.22 -1.30
CA ALA A 249 9.12 15.12 -1.62
C ALA A 249 10.08 15.29 -0.43
N THR A 250 11.25 15.87 -0.70
CA THR A 250 12.19 16.40 0.29
C THR A 250 12.86 17.67 -0.27
N ALA A 251 13.32 18.55 0.59
CA ALA A 251 13.97 19.81 0.20
C ALA A 251 15.36 19.93 0.82
N THR A 252 16.32 20.46 0.06
CA THR A 252 17.70 20.69 0.50
C THR A 252 17.96 22.15 0.87
N PRO A 253 19.04 22.45 1.63
CA PRO A 253 19.38 23.80 2.04
C PRO A 253 19.62 24.78 0.89
N ASP A 254 20.04 24.31 -0.27
CA ASP A 254 20.23 25.13 -1.47
C ASP A 254 18.94 25.44 -2.23
N GLY A 255 17.81 24.90 -1.74
CA GLY A 255 16.48 25.10 -2.33
C GLY A 255 16.12 24.09 -3.43
N THR A 256 16.95 23.09 -3.69
CA THR A 256 16.60 21.98 -4.58
C THR A 256 15.54 21.10 -3.92
N VAL A 257 14.54 20.71 -4.69
CA VAL A 257 13.49 19.79 -4.28
C VAL A 257 13.68 18.46 -5.01
N TYR A 258 13.76 17.37 -4.26
CA TYR A 258 13.67 16.00 -4.80
C TYR A 258 12.28 15.46 -4.51
N TYR A 259 11.64 14.85 -5.49
CA TYR A 259 10.31 14.26 -5.30
C TYR A 259 10.14 12.95 -6.07
N THR A 260 9.24 12.10 -5.60
CA THR A 260 8.80 10.88 -6.29
C THR A 260 7.45 11.12 -6.94
N GLY A 261 7.26 10.57 -8.13
CA GLY A 261 6.01 10.73 -8.86
C GLY A 261 6.08 10.18 -10.29
N ALA A 262 4.90 9.98 -10.88
CA ALA A 262 4.76 9.51 -12.25
C ALA A 262 4.56 10.69 -13.22
N SER A 263 5.06 10.55 -14.45
CA SER A 263 4.75 11.51 -15.52
C SER A 263 3.49 11.09 -16.26
N HIS A 264 2.58 12.04 -16.52
CA HIS A 264 1.37 11.80 -17.30
C HIS A 264 1.54 12.20 -18.77
N LEU A 265 2.69 11.84 -19.33
CA LEU A 265 3.00 12.10 -20.74
C LEU A 265 1.93 11.48 -21.66
N GLU A 266 1.52 12.22 -22.67
CA GLU A 266 0.47 11.81 -23.63
C GLU A 266 -0.88 11.50 -22.95
N GLY A 267 -1.15 12.05 -21.74
CA GLY A 267 -2.38 11.80 -20.98
C GLY A 267 -2.52 10.38 -20.42
N ARG A 268 -1.42 9.65 -20.27
CA ARG A 268 -1.41 8.29 -19.70
C ARG A 268 -1.40 8.33 -18.19
N LEU A 269 -2.40 7.71 -17.58
CA LEU A 269 -2.65 7.74 -16.13
C LEU A 269 -2.42 6.40 -15.44
N VAL A 270 -2.10 5.34 -16.19
CA VAL A 270 -1.98 3.97 -15.66
C VAL A 270 -0.77 3.26 -16.26
N GLY A 271 -0.22 2.29 -15.53
CA GLY A 271 0.95 1.52 -15.95
C GLY A 271 2.22 2.39 -16.05
N GLU A 272 2.30 3.45 -15.25
CA GLU A 272 3.42 4.40 -15.22
C GLU A 272 4.27 4.19 -13.98
N PRO A 273 5.54 3.79 -14.12
CA PRO A 273 6.48 3.75 -13.01
C PRO A 273 6.73 5.15 -12.43
N GLU A 274 6.69 5.25 -11.10
CA GLU A 274 7.17 6.46 -10.45
C GLU A 274 8.69 6.61 -10.65
N GLY A 275 9.18 7.83 -10.64
CA GLY A 275 10.60 8.14 -10.72
C GLY A 275 11.03 9.12 -9.65
N LEU A 276 12.35 9.23 -9.46
CA LEU A 276 12.94 10.32 -8.71
C LEU A 276 13.16 11.51 -9.65
N TRP A 277 12.73 12.69 -9.19
CA TRP A 277 12.83 13.96 -9.88
C TRP A 277 13.59 14.96 -9.03
N ALA A 278 14.31 15.89 -9.68
CA ALA A 278 14.96 17.02 -9.06
C ALA A 278 14.46 18.31 -9.69
N ALA A 279 14.15 19.31 -8.87
CA ALA A 279 13.80 20.66 -9.30
C ALA A 279 14.63 21.69 -8.52
N ALA A 280 15.58 22.33 -9.18
CA ALA A 280 16.26 23.50 -8.62
C ALA A 280 15.30 24.69 -8.56
N HIS A 281 15.54 25.62 -7.66
CA HIS A 281 14.68 26.79 -7.48
C HIS A 281 14.43 27.55 -8.80
N GLY A 282 13.17 27.61 -9.23
CA GLY A 282 12.76 28.33 -10.46
C GLY A 282 13.10 27.62 -11.77
N SER A 283 13.50 26.35 -11.72
CA SER A 283 13.78 25.53 -12.91
C SER A 283 12.70 24.46 -13.11
N ASP A 284 12.56 24.00 -14.34
CA ASP A 284 11.73 22.84 -14.64
C ASP A 284 12.31 21.57 -13.98
N PRO A 285 11.47 20.64 -13.54
CA PRO A 285 11.92 19.39 -12.95
C PRO A 285 12.65 18.50 -13.97
N VAL A 286 13.66 17.76 -13.50
CA VAL A 286 14.40 16.78 -14.29
C VAL A 286 14.26 15.41 -13.63
N ARG A 287 13.90 14.39 -14.40
CA ARG A 287 13.85 12.99 -13.93
C ARG A 287 15.28 12.46 -13.83
N LEU A 288 15.63 11.88 -12.67
CA LEU A 288 16.96 11.33 -12.38
C LEU A 288 17.04 9.82 -12.60
N THR A 289 15.91 9.12 -12.63
CA THR A 289 15.84 7.67 -12.83
C THR A 289 15.15 7.33 -14.15
N ALA A 290 15.64 6.31 -14.84
CA ALA A 290 15.11 5.90 -16.14
C ALA A 290 13.68 5.36 -16.01
N ARG A 291 12.79 5.90 -16.82
CA ARG A 291 11.36 5.54 -16.85
C ARG A 291 11.12 4.09 -17.26
N GLU A 292 12.00 3.58 -18.12
CA GLU A 292 11.88 2.26 -18.71
C GLU A 292 12.15 1.14 -17.71
N THR A 293 12.99 1.37 -16.69
CA THR A 293 13.51 0.30 -15.83
C THR A 293 13.39 0.56 -14.35
N VAL A 294 13.15 1.80 -13.90
CA VAL A 294 13.12 2.15 -12.47
C VAL A 294 11.71 2.54 -12.04
N ASP A 295 11.21 1.85 -11.03
CA ASP A 295 9.91 2.09 -10.39
C ASP A 295 10.16 2.42 -8.91
N VAL A 296 10.04 3.71 -8.56
CA VAL A 296 10.36 4.24 -7.23
C VAL A 296 9.11 4.21 -6.35
N THR A 297 9.29 4.04 -5.05
CA THR A 297 8.21 4.15 -4.06
C THR A 297 8.70 4.83 -2.79
N GLY A 298 7.78 5.37 -2.00
CA GLY A 298 8.07 5.98 -0.71
C GLY A 298 8.76 7.35 -0.80
N THR A 299 9.22 7.83 0.36
CA THR A 299 9.81 9.16 0.49
C THR A 299 11.31 9.11 0.25
N PRO A 300 11.87 9.97 -0.62
CA PRO A 300 13.31 10.04 -0.85
C PRO A 300 14.01 10.71 0.34
N ALA A 301 15.22 10.24 0.69
CA ALA A 301 16.06 10.85 1.72
C ALA A 301 17.40 11.32 1.16
N VAL A 302 17.80 12.54 1.48
CA VAL A 302 19.09 13.08 1.05
C VAL A 302 20.19 12.60 1.99
N TYR A 303 21.27 12.08 1.43
CA TYR A 303 22.46 11.63 2.15
C TYR A 303 23.74 12.07 1.43
N GLY A 304 24.39 13.13 1.93
CA GLY A 304 25.56 13.73 1.28
C GLY A 304 25.24 14.20 -0.14
N ASP A 305 25.97 13.67 -1.11
CA ASP A 305 25.78 13.93 -2.55
C ASP A 305 24.86 12.91 -3.23
N ASP A 306 24.14 12.11 -2.45
CA ASP A 306 23.22 11.09 -2.96
C ASP A 306 21.78 11.35 -2.46
N VAL A 307 20.81 10.80 -3.19
CA VAL A 307 19.42 10.61 -2.74
C VAL A 307 19.16 9.13 -2.62
N LEU A 308 18.70 8.70 -1.46
CA LEU A 308 18.28 7.32 -1.20
C LEU A 308 16.81 7.17 -1.58
N ILE A 309 16.48 6.12 -2.32
CA ILE A 309 15.12 5.79 -2.78
C ILE A 309 14.83 4.31 -2.57
N ALA A 310 13.57 3.99 -2.30
CA ALA A 310 13.09 2.62 -2.38
C ALA A 310 12.64 2.31 -3.81
N VAL A 311 13.03 1.15 -4.34
CA VAL A 311 12.80 0.76 -5.75
C VAL A 311 12.18 -0.62 -5.80
N LEU A 312 11.10 -0.75 -6.56
CA LEU A 312 10.46 -2.01 -6.88
C LEU A 312 11.29 -2.75 -7.95
N ASP A 313 11.64 -3.99 -7.68
CA ASP A 313 12.42 -4.83 -8.59
C ASP A 313 12.05 -6.31 -8.43
N ARG A 314 11.27 -6.85 -9.39
CA ARG A 314 10.94 -8.28 -9.49
C ARG A 314 10.49 -8.91 -8.16
N GLY A 315 9.49 -8.28 -7.51
CA GLY A 315 8.91 -8.75 -6.26
C GLY A 315 9.71 -8.38 -5.01
N THR A 316 10.75 -7.57 -5.12
CA THR A 316 11.44 -6.94 -3.99
C THR A 316 11.16 -5.45 -3.94
N VAL A 317 11.42 -4.83 -2.79
CA VAL A 317 11.56 -3.37 -2.64
C VAL A 317 12.87 -3.14 -1.89
N GLY A 318 13.89 -2.74 -2.63
CA GLY A 318 15.22 -2.47 -2.10
C GLY A 318 15.51 -0.96 -2.00
N ILE A 319 16.55 -0.58 -1.26
CA ILE A 319 17.02 0.81 -1.20
C ILE A 319 18.22 0.99 -2.11
N ARG A 320 18.17 2.05 -2.93
CA ARG A 320 19.19 2.41 -3.93
C ARG A 320 19.70 3.83 -3.71
N ARG A 321 20.94 4.11 -4.20
CA ARG A 321 21.51 5.47 -4.23
C ARG A 321 21.38 6.08 -5.62
N VAL A 322 21.03 7.36 -5.67
CA VAL A 322 21.01 8.19 -6.88
C VAL A 322 21.89 9.40 -6.64
N PRO A 323 23.01 9.59 -7.36
CA PRO A 323 23.85 10.77 -7.21
C PRO A 323 23.09 12.05 -7.58
N THR A 324 23.19 13.10 -6.76
CA THR A 324 22.52 14.40 -6.98
C THR A 324 22.98 15.12 -8.24
N GLY A 325 24.23 14.90 -8.67
CA GLY A 325 24.82 15.48 -9.87
C GLY A 325 24.52 14.73 -11.18
N THR A 326 23.54 13.84 -11.18
CA THR A 326 23.15 13.02 -12.34
C THR A 326 22.70 13.90 -13.51
N ALA A 327 23.38 13.78 -14.66
CA ALA A 327 23.11 14.55 -15.86
C ALA A 327 22.07 13.91 -16.82
N ALA A 328 21.82 12.62 -16.67
CA ALA A 328 20.86 11.84 -17.45
C ALA A 328 20.21 10.78 -16.55
N PRO A 329 18.96 10.37 -16.84
CA PRO A 329 18.28 9.34 -16.04
C PRO A 329 19.07 8.03 -15.99
N LEU A 330 19.32 7.51 -14.77
CA LEU A 330 20.06 6.29 -14.51
C LEU A 330 19.16 5.06 -14.63
N GLN A 331 19.67 4.00 -15.26
CA GLN A 331 19.01 2.71 -15.34
C GLN A 331 19.09 1.96 -13.99
N LEU A 332 18.26 0.96 -13.79
CA LEU A 332 18.21 0.20 -12.54
C LEU A 332 19.56 -0.44 -12.17
N ASP A 333 20.27 -0.98 -13.13
CA ASP A 333 21.59 -1.61 -12.95
C ASP A 333 22.72 -0.62 -12.70
N GLU A 334 22.50 0.67 -12.95
CA GLU A 334 23.42 1.75 -12.64
C GLU A 334 23.23 2.30 -11.22
N LEU A 335 22.17 1.89 -10.50
CA LEU A 335 21.85 2.36 -9.14
C LEU A 335 22.49 1.44 -8.07
N PRO A 336 23.49 1.92 -7.31
CA PRO A 336 24.11 1.14 -6.24
C PRO A 336 23.07 0.69 -5.19
N THR A 337 23.13 -0.58 -4.79
CA THR A 337 22.27 -1.16 -3.76
C THR A 337 22.77 -0.77 -2.36
N VAL A 338 21.85 -0.28 -1.52
CA VAL A 338 22.07 -0.02 -0.08
C VAL A 338 21.50 -1.17 0.75
N LEU A 339 20.24 -1.53 0.48
CA LEU A 339 19.57 -2.67 1.10
C LEU A 339 18.87 -3.46 -0.02
N GLY A 340 19.17 -4.74 -0.13
CA GLY A 340 18.66 -5.60 -1.19
C GLY A 340 18.46 -7.05 -0.73
N GLY A 341 18.41 -7.97 -1.69
CA GLY A 341 18.04 -9.36 -1.47
C GLY A 341 16.52 -9.54 -1.45
N HIS A 342 16.04 -10.62 -0.81
CA HIS A 342 14.61 -10.92 -0.74
C HIS A 342 13.91 -10.10 0.36
N VAL A 343 14.03 -8.77 0.29
CA VAL A 343 13.38 -7.84 1.22
C VAL A 343 12.32 -6.99 0.51
N VAL A 344 11.33 -6.57 1.27
CA VAL A 344 10.30 -5.63 0.83
C VAL A 344 10.25 -4.52 1.85
N VAL A 345 10.98 -3.43 1.58
CA VAL A 345 11.05 -2.26 2.45
C VAL A 345 9.70 -1.56 2.49
N SER A 346 9.17 -1.32 3.69
CA SER A 346 7.92 -0.58 3.94
C SER A 346 8.15 0.86 4.39
N GLY A 347 9.38 1.20 4.80
CA GLY A 347 9.80 2.54 5.18
C GLY A 347 11.24 2.54 5.65
N PHE A 348 11.89 3.70 5.60
CA PHE A 348 13.24 3.89 6.12
C PHE A 348 13.46 5.32 6.60
N ASP A 349 14.44 5.52 7.45
CA ASP A 349 14.92 6.81 7.96
C ASP A 349 16.45 6.80 8.07
N VAL A 350 17.06 7.98 8.05
CA VAL A 350 18.51 8.15 8.04
C VAL A 350 18.93 9.21 9.06
N ASP A 351 19.90 8.86 9.91
CA ASP A 351 20.59 9.83 10.77
C ASP A 351 22.11 9.62 10.69
N GLY A 352 22.82 10.66 10.24
CA GLY A 352 24.26 10.58 9.94
C GLY A 352 24.54 9.49 8.91
N ASP A 353 25.40 8.55 9.28
CA ASP A 353 25.82 7.44 8.42
C ASP A 353 25.00 6.14 8.64
N VAL A 354 23.87 6.25 9.33
CA VAL A 354 23.05 5.09 9.67
C VAL A 354 21.70 5.18 8.99
N LEU A 355 21.33 4.11 8.29
CA LEU A 355 19.99 3.90 7.76
C LEU A 355 19.29 2.82 8.60
N VAL A 356 18.06 3.11 9.01
CA VAL A 356 17.14 2.13 9.61
C VAL A 356 15.95 1.92 8.69
N ALA A 357 15.62 0.67 8.40
CA ALA A 357 14.48 0.32 7.57
C ALA A 357 13.59 -0.72 8.25
N THR A 358 12.29 -0.65 7.99
CA THR A 358 11.36 -1.76 8.23
C THR A 358 11.16 -2.51 6.93
N ALA A 359 11.33 -3.83 6.96
CA ALA A 359 11.22 -4.64 5.75
C ALA A 359 10.65 -6.03 6.04
N GLY A 360 9.72 -6.46 5.19
CA GLY A 360 9.23 -7.84 5.15
C GLY A 360 10.22 -8.76 4.45
N THR A 361 10.20 -10.05 4.82
CA THR A 361 10.99 -11.12 4.20
C THR A 361 10.09 -12.33 3.94
N PRO A 362 10.53 -13.36 3.23
CA PRO A 362 9.74 -14.59 3.08
C PRO A 362 9.32 -15.25 4.40
N ALA A 363 10.07 -14.99 5.47
CA ALA A 363 9.86 -15.63 6.79
C ALA A 363 9.24 -14.70 7.84
N SER A 364 9.11 -13.40 7.55
CA SER A 364 8.60 -12.41 8.50
C SER A 364 7.76 -11.35 7.82
N PRO A 365 6.61 -10.96 8.42
CA PRO A 365 5.82 -9.83 7.92
C PRO A 365 6.56 -8.49 8.01
N GLY A 366 7.60 -8.38 8.85
CA GLY A 366 8.46 -7.21 8.94
C GLY A 366 9.46 -7.30 10.07
N GLU A 367 10.68 -6.78 9.83
CA GLU A 367 11.75 -6.65 10.82
C GLU A 367 12.42 -5.28 10.70
N VAL A 368 13.17 -4.87 11.72
CA VAL A 368 13.98 -3.66 11.70
C VAL A 368 15.41 -3.99 11.26
N HIS A 369 15.81 -3.40 10.17
CA HIS A 369 17.13 -3.54 9.56
C HIS A 369 17.94 -2.27 9.77
N VAL A 370 19.25 -2.42 10.06
CA VAL A 370 20.20 -1.30 10.18
C VAL A 370 21.33 -1.50 9.20
N VAL A 371 21.63 -0.45 8.43
CA VAL A 371 22.69 -0.42 7.42
C VAL A 371 23.66 0.71 7.73
N ASP A 372 24.98 0.47 7.61
CA ASP A 372 26.01 1.49 7.65
C ASP A 372 26.23 2.07 6.26
N LEU A 373 25.96 3.36 6.08
CA LEU A 373 26.04 4.04 4.79
C LEU A 373 27.46 4.42 4.38
N THR A 374 28.45 4.33 5.30
CA THR A 374 29.88 4.58 4.97
C THR A 374 30.51 3.43 4.20
N GLU A 375 29.99 2.21 4.37
CA GLU A 375 30.43 1.04 3.62
C GLU A 375 29.95 1.20 2.16
N ARG A 376 30.85 1.59 1.27
CA ARG A 376 30.57 1.60 -0.18
C ARG A 376 30.78 0.19 -0.72
N ASN A 377 29.76 -0.36 -1.35
CA ASN A 377 29.94 -1.52 -2.22
C ASN A 377 30.87 -1.12 -3.37
N ASP A 378 32.01 -1.77 -3.50
CA ASP A 378 33.05 -1.54 -4.51
C ASP A 378 32.66 -2.02 -5.93
N GLY A 379 31.35 -1.99 -6.26
CA GLY A 379 30.82 -2.36 -7.59
C GLY A 379 30.48 -3.83 -7.73
N SER A 380 30.38 -4.60 -6.64
CA SER A 380 29.80 -5.95 -6.68
C SER A 380 28.33 -5.84 -7.07
N THR A 381 27.96 -6.48 -8.18
CA THR A 381 26.58 -6.59 -8.67
C THR A 381 25.78 -7.66 -7.92
N ASP A 382 26.28 -8.15 -6.78
CA ASP A 382 25.60 -9.15 -5.97
C ASP A 382 24.43 -8.48 -5.20
N PRO A 383 23.17 -8.88 -5.45
CA PRO A 383 21.99 -8.29 -4.80
C PRO A 383 21.91 -8.48 -3.28
N GLY A 384 22.90 -9.13 -2.66
CA GLY A 384 22.97 -9.39 -1.22
C GLY A 384 24.13 -8.71 -0.49
N ALA A 385 24.83 -7.72 -1.08
CA ALA A 385 26.19 -7.38 -0.72
C ALA A 385 26.39 -6.35 0.42
N GLN A 386 25.36 -5.72 1.00
CA GLN A 386 25.55 -4.97 2.25
C GLN A 386 25.01 -5.78 3.43
N PRO A 387 25.81 -6.10 4.46
CA PRO A 387 25.32 -6.80 5.65
C PRO A 387 24.42 -5.86 6.46
N ALA A 388 23.13 -5.92 6.20
CA ALA A 388 22.15 -5.31 7.10
C ALA A 388 22.12 -6.11 8.42
N THR A 389 22.19 -5.42 9.55
CA THR A 389 21.94 -6.04 10.86
C THR A 389 20.44 -6.03 11.14
N VAL A 390 19.84 -7.19 11.36
CA VAL A 390 18.45 -7.30 11.82
C VAL A 390 18.42 -7.22 13.34
N LEU A 391 17.68 -6.26 13.89
CA LEU A 391 17.63 -6.00 15.33
C LEU A 391 16.41 -6.60 16.05
N THR A 392 15.43 -7.11 15.31
CA THR A 392 14.16 -7.60 15.86
C THR A 392 13.85 -9.01 15.40
N ASP A 393 12.87 -9.63 16.03
CA ASP A 393 12.33 -10.93 15.67
C ASP A 393 10.81 -10.92 15.88
N TYR A 394 10.12 -10.09 15.09
CA TYR A 394 8.66 -9.95 15.15
C TYR A 394 7.92 -11.19 14.62
N ALA A 395 8.60 -12.05 13.88
CA ALA A 395 8.05 -13.34 13.45
C ALA A 395 8.15 -14.44 14.52
N ALA A 396 8.77 -14.20 15.67
CA ALA A 396 8.90 -15.21 16.74
C ALA A 396 7.53 -15.79 17.17
N PRO A 397 6.44 -15.00 17.35
CA PRO A 397 5.13 -15.56 17.71
C PRO A 397 4.57 -16.53 16.66
N LEU A 398 4.86 -16.33 15.37
CA LEU A 398 4.45 -17.25 14.31
C LEU A 398 5.16 -18.61 14.37
N ARG A 399 6.29 -18.70 15.07
CA ARG A 399 7.08 -19.92 15.26
C ARG A 399 6.83 -20.59 16.59
N THR A 400 6.49 -19.81 17.63
CA THR A 400 6.37 -20.31 19.02
C THR A 400 4.93 -20.45 19.49
N ASP A 401 4.06 -19.52 19.09
CA ASP A 401 2.71 -19.37 19.65
C ASP A 401 1.61 -19.71 18.62
N ALA A 402 1.95 -19.78 17.33
CA ALA A 402 1.01 -20.16 16.28
C ALA A 402 0.59 -21.64 16.41
N ALA A 403 -0.66 -21.93 16.06
CA ALA A 403 -1.21 -23.28 16.12
C ALA A 403 -0.58 -24.24 15.09
N ALA A 404 -0.07 -23.70 13.97
CA ALA A 404 0.73 -24.44 13.00
C ALA A 404 2.20 -24.04 13.08
N PRO A 405 3.13 -24.98 13.22
CA PRO A 405 4.53 -24.65 13.36
C PRO A 405 5.11 -24.02 12.09
N GLY A 406 5.74 -22.85 12.27
CA GLY A 406 6.57 -22.20 11.26
C GLY A 406 5.85 -21.58 10.07
N VAL A 407 6.65 -20.91 9.27
CA VAL A 407 6.27 -20.29 7.99
C VAL A 407 6.54 -21.29 6.87
N ARG A 408 5.63 -21.40 5.93
CA ARG A 408 5.75 -22.31 4.78
C ARG A 408 6.79 -21.79 3.80
N ARG A 409 7.50 -22.74 3.17
CA ARG A 409 8.58 -22.45 2.23
C ARG A 409 8.03 -21.85 0.95
N ILE A 410 8.64 -20.77 0.48
CA ILE A 410 8.40 -20.15 -0.81
C ILE A 410 9.56 -20.48 -1.75
N GLU A 411 9.26 -20.82 -2.99
CA GLU A 411 10.25 -21.07 -4.05
C GLU A 411 9.93 -20.22 -5.26
N GLU A 412 10.98 -19.64 -5.85
CA GLU A 412 10.87 -18.87 -7.08
C GLU A 412 10.49 -19.76 -8.27
N LEU A 413 9.68 -19.22 -9.18
CA LEU A 413 9.19 -19.90 -10.36
C LEU A 413 9.22 -18.97 -11.56
N THR A 414 9.59 -19.50 -12.72
CA THR A 414 9.50 -18.79 -14.00
C THR A 414 8.71 -19.62 -15.00
N GLY A 415 7.64 -19.05 -15.52
CA GLY A 415 6.90 -19.58 -16.67
C GLY A 415 7.35 -18.93 -17.97
N THR A 416 6.87 -19.44 -19.09
CA THR A 416 7.11 -18.83 -20.41
C THR A 416 5.78 -18.76 -21.15
N SER A 417 5.34 -17.54 -21.45
CA SER A 417 4.13 -17.29 -22.23
C SER A 417 4.25 -17.80 -23.67
N PRO A 418 3.12 -18.02 -24.37
CA PRO A 418 3.13 -18.52 -25.74
C PRO A 418 3.95 -17.66 -26.73
N ASP A 419 4.09 -16.38 -26.45
CA ASP A 419 4.91 -15.44 -27.25
C ASP A 419 6.40 -15.43 -26.86
N GLY A 420 6.81 -16.26 -25.88
CA GLY A 420 8.18 -16.36 -25.39
C GLY A 420 8.50 -15.42 -24.22
N THR A 421 7.55 -14.60 -23.75
CA THR A 421 7.76 -13.70 -22.62
C THR A 421 7.93 -14.50 -21.32
N PRO A 422 9.00 -14.27 -20.53
CA PRO A 422 9.16 -14.90 -19.24
C PRO A 422 8.17 -14.29 -18.22
N VAL A 423 7.54 -15.15 -17.41
CA VAL A 423 6.60 -14.78 -16.35
C VAL A 423 7.18 -15.20 -15.01
N HIS A 424 7.38 -14.24 -14.13
CA HIS A 424 7.98 -14.44 -12.82
C HIS A 424 6.93 -14.65 -11.74
N GLY A 425 7.21 -15.54 -10.78
CA GLY A 425 6.35 -15.80 -9.64
C GLY A 425 6.96 -16.78 -8.63
N TRP A 426 6.10 -17.33 -7.80
CA TRP A 426 6.50 -18.23 -6.71
C TRP A 426 5.48 -19.33 -6.49
N VAL A 427 5.94 -20.39 -5.85
CA VAL A 427 5.10 -21.41 -5.24
C VAL A 427 5.36 -21.46 -3.73
N VAL A 428 4.29 -21.38 -2.93
CA VAL A 428 4.33 -21.62 -1.48
C VAL A 428 3.85 -23.04 -1.24
N LEU A 429 4.72 -23.86 -0.65
CA LEU A 429 4.53 -25.30 -0.55
C LEU A 429 3.95 -25.70 0.82
N PRO A 430 2.95 -26.61 0.86
CA PRO A 430 2.50 -27.24 2.09
C PRO A 430 3.56 -28.23 2.61
N GLU A 431 3.32 -28.79 3.79
CA GLU A 431 4.10 -29.92 4.32
C GLU A 431 3.74 -31.24 3.62
N GLY A 432 4.70 -32.16 3.57
CA GLY A 432 4.54 -33.49 2.99
C GLY A 432 5.14 -33.63 1.59
N GLU A 433 5.08 -34.84 1.06
CA GLU A 433 5.72 -35.18 -0.22
C GLU A 433 4.86 -34.89 -1.46
N GLY A 434 3.54 -34.65 -1.29
CA GLY A 434 2.60 -34.44 -2.40
C GLY A 434 2.12 -35.75 -3.07
N PRO A 435 1.49 -35.68 -4.27
CA PRO A 435 1.20 -34.47 -5.01
C PRO A 435 0.07 -33.64 -4.37
N HIS A 436 0.34 -32.34 -4.17
CA HIS A 436 -0.57 -31.40 -3.52
C HIS A 436 -1.57 -30.78 -4.49
N PRO A 437 -2.83 -30.54 -4.08
CA PRO A 437 -3.76 -29.72 -4.85
C PRO A 437 -3.24 -28.26 -4.92
N VAL A 438 -3.53 -27.58 -6.04
CA VAL A 438 -2.95 -26.29 -6.36
C VAL A 438 -4.00 -25.19 -6.32
N LEU A 439 -3.67 -24.05 -5.71
CA LEU A 439 -4.42 -22.80 -5.81
C LEU A 439 -3.60 -21.79 -6.62
N ARG A 440 -4.10 -21.40 -7.79
CA ARG A 440 -3.57 -20.25 -8.52
C ARG A 440 -4.21 -18.98 -7.96
N VAL A 441 -3.45 -18.20 -7.23
CA VAL A 441 -3.89 -16.92 -6.66
C VAL A 441 -3.37 -15.78 -7.55
N VAL A 442 -4.24 -14.86 -7.95
CA VAL A 442 -3.89 -13.71 -8.81
C VAL A 442 -4.07 -12.42 -8.02
N HIS A 443 -3.01 -11.60 -8.00
CA HIS A 443 -3.00 -10.33 -7.26
C HIS A 443 -3.92 -9.26 -7.87
N GLY A 444 -4.18 -8.20 -7.13
CA GLY A 444 -4.91 -7.00 -7.57
C GLY A 444 -4.01 -6.01 -8.33
N GLY A 445 -4.62 -4.98 -8.91
CA GLY A 445 -3.91 -3.95 -9.66
C GLY A 445 -4.68 -3.60 -10.94
N PRO A 446 -4.17 -3.87 -12.17
CA PRO A 446 -3.05 -4.74 -12.56
C PRO A 446 -1.66 -4.25 -12.18
N PHE A 447 -1.43 -2.92 -12.13
CA PHE A 447 -0.13 -2.32 -11.79
C PHE A 447 0.12 -2.40 -10.26
N GLY A 448 0.17 -3.61 -9.75
CA GLY A 448 0.57 -4.07 -8.42
C GLY A 448 1.53 -5.22 -8.60
N GLN A 449 1.95 -5.88 -7.51
CA GLN A 449 2.80 -7.07 -7.61
C GLN A 449 2.62 -8.01 -6.42
N ASP A 450 2.78 -9.31 -6.65
CA ASP A 450 3.17 -10.27 -5.63
C ASP A 450 4.66 -10.10 -5.33
N THR A 451 5.05 -10.34 -4.09
CA THR A 451 6.40 -10.06 -3.60
C THR A 451 7.02 -11.25 -2.87
N TRP A 452 8.31 -11.15 -2.56
CA TRP A 452 9.01 -12.08 -1.70
C TRP A 452 8.58 -12.00 -0.23
N ALA A 453 7.89 -10.95 0.20
CA ALA A 453 7.49 -10.80 1.59
C ALA A 453 6.49 -11.88 2.01
N PHE A 454 6.47 -12.16 3.31
CA PHE A 454 5.46 -12.99 3.94
C PHE A 454 4.05 -12.56 3.51
N PHE A 455 3.31 -13.48 2.91
CA PHE A 455 1.93 -13.28 2.48
C PHE A 455 1.01 -14.22 3.26
N ASP A 456 0.26 -13.68 4.21
CA ASP A 456 -0.55 -14.44 5.16
C ASP A 456 -1.59 -15.35 4.47
N GLU A 457 -2.21 -14.89 3.39
CA GLU A 457 -3.17 -15.72 2.62
C GLU A 457 -2.48 -16.98 2.07
N ALA A 458 -1.34 -16.83 1.41
CA ALA A 458 -0.59 -17.98 0.89
C ALA A 458 -0.13 -18.91 2.00
N GLN A 459 0.28 -18.35 3.15
CA GLN A 459 0.70 -19.13 4.32
C GLN A 459 -0.44 -19.94 4.95
N VAL A 460 -1.62 -19.35 5.06
CA VAL A 460 -2.82 -20.03 5.58
C VAL A 460 -3.25 -21.15 4.65
N TYR A 461 -3.29 -20.90 3.33
CA TYR A 461 -3.69 -21.91 2.37
C TYR A 461 -2.66 -23.06 2.27
N ALA A 462 -1.37 -22.73 2.31
CA ALA A 462 -0.32 -23.74 2.31
C ALA A 462 -0.33 -24.57 3.62
N SER A 463 -0.64 -23.95 4.75
CA SER A 463 -0.80 -24.67 6.02
C SER A 463 -2.03 -25.59 6.02
N ALA A 464 -3.03 -25.29 5.19
CA ALA A 464 -4.19 -26.15 4.98
C ALA A 464 -3.95 -27.28 3.97
N GLY A 465 -2.75 -27.38 3.38
CA GLY A 465 -2.34 -28.47 2.48
C GLY A 465 -2.41 -28.15 0.98
N TYR A 466 -2.60 -26.90 0.59
CA TYR A 466 -2.61 -26.47 -0.81
C TYR A 466 -1.23 -25.92 -1.21
N ALA A 467 -0.73 -26.28 -2.38
CA ALA A 467 0.34 -25.52 -3.01
C ALA A 467 -0.24 -24.22 -3.59
N VAL A 468 0.36 -23.08 -3.27
CA VAL A 468 -0.15 -21.76 -3.68
C VAL A 468 0.79 -21.16 -4.71
N VAL A 469 0.31 -20.99 -5.94
CA VAL A 469 1.05 -20.36 -7.05
C VAL A 469 0.63 -18.90 -7.15
N ILE A 470 1.57 -17.98 -6.93
CA ILE A 470 1.44 -16.52 -7.04
C ILE A 470 2.43 -16.00 -8.06
N GLY A 471 2.23 -14.79 -8.61
CA GLY A 471 3.21 -14.19 -9.51
C GLY A 471 2.65 -13.09 -10.39
N ASN A 472 3.54 -12.46 -11.13
CA ASN A 472 3.42 -11.16 -11.74
C ASN A 472 3.26 -11.26 -13.28
N PRO A 473 2.01 -11.37 -13.78
CA PRO A 473 1.74 -11.29 -15.21
C PRO A 473 2.06 -9.89 -15.76
N ARG A 474 2.17 -9.75 -17.07
CA ARG A 474 2.20 -8.44 -17.72
C ARG A 474 1.07 -7.55 -17.21
N GLY A 475 1.37 -6.29 -16.96
CA GLY A 475 0.53 -5.33 -16.24
C GLY A 475 1.05 -5.03 -14.83
N SER A 476 1.89 -5.90 -14.23
CA SER A 476 2.44 -5.73 -12.89
C SER A 476 3.53 -4.67 -12.82
N GLY A 477 3.68 -4.01 -11.66
CA GLY A 477 4.78 -3.08 -11.35
C GLY A 477 6.10 -3.80 -11.03
N GLY A 478 7.22 -3.06 -11.04
CA GLY A 478 8.55 -3.58 -10.70
C GLY A 478 9.22 -4.43 -11.79
N TYR A 479 8.70 -4.41 -13.02
CA TYR A 479 9.24 -5.11 -14.19
C TYR A 479 9.53 -4.18 -15.36
N GLY A 480 9.49 -2.88 -15.13
CA GLY A 480 9.69 -1.84 -16.13
C GLY A 480 8.44 -1.43 -16.90
N LEU A 481 8.56 -0.33 -17.62
CA LEU A 481 7.46 0.36 -18.29
C LEU A 481 6.70 -0.50 -19.29
N GLU A 482 7.43 -1.23 -20.15
CA GLU A 482 6.83 -2.05 -21.20
C GLU A 482 5.97 -3.16 -20.61
N HIS A 483 6.45 -3.82 -19.56
CA HIS A 483 5.71 -4.86 -18.85
C HIS A 483 4.44 -4.30 -18.20
N GLY A 484 4.54 -3.18 -17.48
CA GLY A 484 3.39 -2.55 -16.82
C GLY A 484 2.30 -2.09 -17.79
N ARG A 485 2.68 -1.64 -18.96
CA ARG A 485 1.77 -1.14 -20.01
C ARG A 485 1.18 -2.19 -20.93
N ALA A 486 1.72 -3.40 -20.92
CA ALA A 486 1.35 -4.44 -21.88
C ALA A 486 -0.15 -4.79 -21.89
N VAL A 487 -0.87 -4.54 -20.80
CA VAL A 487 -2.31 -4.81 -20.68
C VAL A 487 -3.21 -3.65 -21.07
N ILE A 488 -2.65 -2.47 -21.37
CA ILE A 488 -3.44 -1.32 -21.81
C ILE A 488 -4.09 -1.63 -23.18
N GLY A 489 -5.43 -1.61 -23.22
CA GLY A 489 -6.21 -2.04 -24.39
C GLY A 489 -6.16 -3.56 -24.65
N ALA A 490 -5.51 -4.34 -23.78
CA ALA A 490 -5.28 -5.77 -23.97
C ALA A 490 -5.63 -6.64 -22.74
N MET A 491 -6.35 -6.10 -21.75
CA MET A 491 -6.82 -6.87 -20.59
C MET A 491 -7.62 -8.11 -21.00
N GLY A 492 -7.35 -9.23 -20.36
CA GLY A 492 -7.98 -10.52 -20.69
C GLY A 492 -7.35 -11.20 -21.91
N THR A 493 -6.10 -10.86 -22.27
CA THR A 493 -5.34 -11.47 -23.38
C THR A 493 -3.94 -11.90 -22.90
N VAL A 494 -2.93 -11.06 -23.07
CA VAL A 494 -1.53 -11.37 -22.71
C VAL A 494 -1.34 -11.66 -21.22
N ASP A 495 -2.10 -11.02 -20.38
CA ASP A 495 -2.15 -11.26 -18.93
C ASP A 495 -2.73 -12.64 -18.59
N VAL A 496 -3.74 -13.11 -19.33
CA VAL A 496 -4.28 -14.48 -19.21
C VAL A 496 -3.23 -15.50 -19.63
N ASP A 497 -2.57 -15.27 -20.77
CA ASP A 497 -1.48 -16.14 -21.25
C ASP A 497 -0.40 -16.28 -20.17
N ASP A 498 -0.01 -15.20 -19.53
CA ASP A 498 1.00 -15.17 -18.46
C ASP A 498 0.52 -15.92 -17.19
N VAL A 499 -0.72 -15.68 -16.76
CA VAL A 499 -1.32 -16.38 -15.60
C VAL A 499 -1.34 -17.88 -15.80
N LEU A 500 -1.70 -18.34 -17.01
CA LEU A 500 -1.76 -19.75 -17.35
C LEU A 500 -0.36 -20.34 -17.58
N ALA A 501 0.58 -19.63 -18.19
CA ALA A 501 1.94 -20.09 -18.41
C ALA A 501 2.71 -20.31 -17.09
N LEU A 502 2.50 -19.41 -16.09
CA LEU A 502 3.09 -19.61 -14.77
C LEU A 502 2.49 -20.82 -14.04
N LEU A 503 1.19 -21.04 -14.18
CA LEU A 503 0.54 -22.24 -13.65
C LEU A 503 1.09 -23.49 -14.33
N ASP A 504 1.25 -23.50 -15.65
CA ASP A 504 1.79 -24.65 -16.38
C ASP A 504 3.21 -24.99 -15.91
N ALA A 505 4.07 -24.00 -15.73
CA ALA A 505 5.41 -24.20 -15.18
C ALA A 505 5.39 -24.79 -13.76
N ALA A 506 4.43 -24.37 -12.91
CA ALA A 506 4.24 -24.98 -11.59
C ALA A 506 3.82 -26.44 -11.69
N LEU A 507 2.90 -26.77 -12.62
CA LEU A 507 2.35 -28.13 -12.77
C LEU A 507 3.33 -29.12 -13.41
N GLU A 508 4.48 -28.70 -13.92
CA GLU A 508 5.58 -29.60 -14.30
C GLU A 508 6.25 -30.25 -13.08
N ARG A 509 6.03 -29.73 -11.89
CA ARG A 509 6.59 -30.26 -10.65
C ARG A 509 5.88 -31.57 -10.26
N PRO A 510 6.63 -32.63 -9.87
CA PRO A 510 6.03 -33.92 -9.49
C PRO A 510 5.30 -33.91 -8.14
N ASP A 511 5.56 -32.90 -7.30
CA ASP A 511 4.92 -32.71 -6.00
C ASP A 511 3.59 -31.93 -6.09
N LEU A 512 3.15 -31.51 -7.31
CA LEU A 512 1.89 -30.82 -7.54
C LEU A 512 0.93 -31.65 -8.40
N ASP A 513 -0.38 -31.62 -8.08
CA ASP A 513 -1.40 -32.37 -8.79
C ASP A 513 -2.06 -31.54 -9.90
N ALA A 514 -1.64 -31.75 -11.13
CA ALA A 514 -2.17 -31.05 -12.31
C ALA A 514 -3.67 -31.29 -12.57
N THR A 515 -4.29 -32.29 -11.94
CA THR A 515 -5.72 -32.58 -12.09
C THR A 515 -6.59 -31.91 -11.03
N ARG A 516 -5.96 -31.32 -10.00
CA ARG A 516 -6.63 -30.68 -8.86
C ARG A 516 -6.17 -29.25 -8.69
N VAL A 517 -6.71 -28.36 -9.52
CA VAL A 517 -6.34 -26.94 -9.58
C VAL A 517 -7.55 -26.06 -9.33
N GLY A 518 -7.44 -25.12 -8.41
CA GLY A 518 -8.40 -24.04 -8.19
C GLY A 518 -7.81 -22.68 -8.61
N ILE A 519 -8.67 -21.73 -8.95
CA ILE A 519 -8.26 -20.34 -9.24
C ILE A 519 -8.97 -19.35 -8.32
N MET A 520 -8.23 -18.35 -7.82
CA MET A 520 -8.80 -17.31 -6.98
C MET A 520 -8.03 -15.98 -7.10
N GLY A 521 -8.70 -14.90 -6.73
CA GLY A 521 -8.08 -13.58 -6.67
C GLY A 521 -9.07 -12.48 -6.30
N GLY A 522 -8.53 -11.31 -5.98
CA GLY A 522 -9.30 -10.13 -5.58
C GLY A 522 -9.02 -8.92 -6.48
N SER A 523 -10.04 -8.03 -6.66
CA SER A 523 -9.92 -6.82 -7.48
C SER A 523 -9.64 -7.18 -8.95
N TYR A 524 -8.53 -6.72 -9.53
CA TYR A 524 -8.08 -7.20 -10.84
C TYR A 524 -7.87 -8.73 -10.84
N GLY A 525 -7.33 -9.33 -9.77
CA GLY A 525 -7.24 -10.79 -9.66
C GLY A 525 -8.62 -11.48 -9.64
N GLY A 526 -9.65 -10.82 -9.10
CA GLY A 526 -11.04 -11.27 -9.18
C GLY A 526 -11.63 -11.16 -10.59
N PHE A 527 -11.30 -10.08 -11.32
CA PHE A 527 -11.56 -9.94 -12.76
C PHE A 527 -10.94 -11.10 -13.54
N MET A 528 -9.65 -11.34 -13.33
CA MET A 528 -8.90 -12.42 -13.97
C MET A 528 -9.50 -13.79 -13.64
N THR A 529 -9.85 -14.06 -12.38
CA THR A 529 -10.52 -15.29 -11.96
C THR A 529 -11.85 -15.50 -12.70
N SER A 530 -12.66 -14.43 -12.81
CA SER A 530 -13.95 -14.48 -13.52
C SER A 530 -13.76 -14.68 -15.03
N TRP A 531 -12.77 -14.03 -15.61
CA TRP A 531 -12.44 -14.13 -17.03
C TRP A 531 -11.93 -15.53 -17.39
N VAL A 532 -10.97 -16.05 -16.63
CA VAL A 532 -10.37 -17.38 -16.85
C VAL A 532 -11.42 -18.48 -16.62
N ALA A 533 -12.28 -18.36 -15.61
CA ALA A 533 -13.35 -19.33 -15.37
C ALA A 533 -14.36 -19.41 -16.55
N ALA A 534 -14.55 -18.30 -17.28
CA ALA A 534 -15.43 -18.27 -18.44
C ALA A 534 -14.78 -18.82 -19.72
N HIS A 535 -13.47 -18.62 -19.91
CA HIS A 535 -12.78 -18.93 -21.16
C HIS A 535 -11.89 -20.17 -21.10
N HIS A 536 -11.44 -20.56 -19.89
CA HIS A 536 -10.52 -21.67 -19.61
C HIS A 536 -10.97 -22.48 -18.39
N GLY A 537 -12.28 -22.50 -18.10
CA GLY A 537 -12.84 -23.14 -16.91
C GLY A 537 -12.53 -24.63 -16.80
N GLU A 538 -12.34 -25.33 -17.93
CA GLU A 538 -11.99 -26.76 -17.98
C GLU A 538 -10.65 -27.10 -17.31
N ARG A 539 -9.82 -26.11 -17.08
CA ARG A 539 -8.52 -26.27 -16.38
C ARG A 539 -8.65 -26.28 -14.85
N PHE A 540 -9.82 -25.91 -14.33
CA PHE A 540 -10.00 -25.67 -12.89
C PHE A 540 -11.21 -26.44 -12.35
N VAL A 541 -11.11 -26.89 -11.08
CA VAL A 541 -12.21 -27.58 -10.42
C VAL A 541 -13.24 -26.62 -9.82
N ALA A 542 -12.82 -25.42 -9.46
CA ALA A 542 -13.69 -24.36 -8.94
C ALA A 542 -12.96 -23.00 -8.98
N ALA A 543 -13.70 -21.91 -8.77
CA ALA A 543 -13.21 -20.54 -8.72
C ALA A 543 -13.72 -19.79 -7.49
N TRP A 544 -12.88 -18.86 -6.95
CA TRP A 544 -13.24 -17.90 -5.90
C TRP A 544 -12.85 -16.50 -6.35
N SER A 545 -13.85 -15.69 -6.74
CA SER A 545 -13.65 -14.30 -7.18
C SER A 545 -14.11 -13.32 -6.10
N GLU A 546 -13.24 -12.43 -5.67
CA GLU A 546 -13.48 -11.51 -4.57
C GLU A 546 -13.30 -10.06 -5.01
N ARG A 547 -14.20 -9.15 -4.59
CA ARG A 547 -14.13 -7.69 -4.86
C ARG A 547 -13.70 -7.37 -6.29
N ALA A 548 -14.26 -8.07 -7.26
CA ALA A 548 -13.82 -8.08 -8.65
C ALA A 548 -14.42 -6.98 -9.48
N VAL A 549 -13.72 -6.53 -10.53
CA VAL A 549 -14.33 -5.81 -11.65
C VAL A 549 -14.92 -6.85 -12.60
N ASN A 550 -16.24 -6.92 -12.68
CA ASN A 550 -16.95 -7.86 -13.55
C ASN A 550 -17.61 -7.19 -14.76
N ALA A 551 -17.85 -5.87 -14.67
CA ALA A 551 -18.51 -5.09 -15.71
C ALA A 551 -17.89 -3.69 -15.82
N TRP A 552 -17.03 -3.50 -16.79
CA TRP A 552 -16.31 -2.24 -17.01
C TRP A 552 -17.25 -1.06 -17.31
N ASP A 553 -18.36 -1.29 -18.04
CA ASP A 553 -19.33 -0.25 -18.40
C ASP A 553 -20.05 0.35 -17.19
N SER A 554 -20.28 -0.42 -16.12
CA SER A 554 -20.83 0.12 -14.87
C SER A 554 -19.74 0.58 -13.90
N PHE A 555 -18.59 -0.11 -13.86
CA PHE A 555 -17.45 0.30 -13.06
C PHE A 555 -16.99 1.74 -13.39
N ALA A 556 -16.95 2.10 -14.69
CA ALA A 556 -16.60 3.43 -15.17
C ALA A 556 -17.40 4.56 -14.51
N GLY A 557 -18.68 4.32 -14.19
CA GLY A 557 -19.57 5.33 -13.61
C GLY A 557 -19.85 5.18 -12.12
N SER A 558 -19.40 4.12 -11.47
CA SER A 558 -19.75 3.82 -10.07
C SER A 558 -18.54 3.69 -9.12
N SER A 559 -17.36 3.38 -9.64
CA SER A 559 -16.12 3.32 -8.86
C SER A 559 -15.55 4.70 -8.53
N ASP A 560 -14.86 4.82 -7.41
CA ASP A 560 -14.12 6.04 -7.04
C ASP A 560 -13.01 6.41 -8.04
N ILE A 561 -12.48 5.43 -8.78
CA ILE A 561 -11.46 5.61 -9.83
C ILE A 561 -12.04 5.33 -11.24
N GLY A 562 -13.28 4.90 -11.34
CA GLY A 562 -13.87 4.39 -12.58
C GLY A 562 -13.82 5.38 -13.74
N TRP A 563 -14.03 6.66 -13.45
CA TRP A 563 -14.15 7.76 -14.42
C TRP A 563 -12.86 8.01 -15.25
N PHE A 564 -11.69 7.46 -14.83
CA PHE A 564 -10.46 7.50 -15.63
C PHE A 564 -9.87 6.11 -15.85
N PHE A 565 -9.97 5.21 -14.86
CA PHE A 565 -9.28 3.92 -14.85
C PHE A 565 -9.80 2.97 -15.94
N ALA A 566 -11.13 2.91 -16.12
CA ALA A 566 -11.74 2.09 -17.16
C ALA A 566 -11.32 2.56 -18.56
N ASP A 567 -11.38 3.87 -18.80
CA ASP A 567 -10.99 4.47 -20.08
C ASP A 567 -9.49 4.29 -20.37
N ALA A 568 -8.64 4.41 -19.33
CA ALA A 568 -7.20 4.27 -19.47
C ALA A 568 -6.76 2.82 -19.78
N TYR A 569 -7.40 1.80 -19.18
CA TYR A 569 -7.04 0.39 -19.42
C TYR A 569 -7.82 -0.26 -20.56
N VAL A 570 -9.09 0.06 -20.72
CA VAL A 570 -9.98 -0.65 -21.66
C VAL A 570 -10.41 0.23 -22.83
N GLY A 571 -10.47 1.54 -22.61
CA GLY A 571 -10.98 2.52 -23.57
C GLY A 571 -12.38 3.01 -23.22
N ALA A 572 -12.74 4.18 -23.77
CA ALA A 572 -14.01 4.86 -23.49
C ALA A 572 -15.20 4.29 -24.30
N ASP A 573 -14.98 3.36 -25.23
CA ASP A 573 -16.08 2.75 -26.00
C ASP A 573 -16.86 1.75 -25.13
N PRO A 574 -18.17 2.00 -24.87
CA PRO A 574 -18.98 1.11 -24.04
C PRO A 574 -19.11 -0.32 -24.59
N GLU A 575 -19.01 -0.52 -25.90
CA GLU A 575 -19.05 -1.87 -26.48
C GLU A 575 -17.74 -2.61 -26.21
N GLU A 576 -16.60 -1.95 -26.29
CA GLU A 576 -15.30 -2.51 -25.91
C GLU A 576 -15.28 -2.82 -24.40
N GLN A 577 -15.77 -1.92 -23.55
CA GLN A 577 -15.91 -2.17 -22.11
C GLN A 577 -16.75 -3.42 -21.83
N ARG A 578 -17.88 -3.62 -22.49
CA ARG A 578 -18.69 -4.84 -22.36
C ARG A 578 -17.97 -6.08 -22.89
N ARG A 579 -17.26 -5.96 -24.01
CA ARG A 579 -16.50 -7.06 -24.60
C ARG A 579 -15.35 -7.53 -23.69
N ARG A 580 -14.77 -6.63 -22.90
CA ARG A 580 -13.73 -6.93 -21.92
C ARG A 580 -14.27 -7.26 -20.52
N SER A 581 -15.58 -7.28 -20.33
CA SER A 581 -16.23 -7.55 -19.05
C SER A 581 -16.49 -9.05 -18.87
N PRO A 582 -15.99 -9.69 -17.80
CA PRO A 582 -16.28 -11.10 -17.48
C PRO A 582 -17.78 -11.39 -17.41
N LEU A 583 -18.58 -10.45 -16.95
CA LEU A 583 -20.03 -10.56 -16.86
C LEU A 583 -20.69 -10.94 -18.21
N SER A 584 -20.14 -10.47 -19.32
CA SER A 584 -20.66 -10.79 -20.67
C SER A 584 -20.54 -12.26 -21.01
N TYR A 585 -19.64 -12.98 -20.35
CA TYR A 585 -19.32 -14.39 -20.57
C TYR A 585 -19.73 -15.29 -19.41
N ALA A 586 -20.44 -14.78 -18.41
CA ALA A 586 -20.86 -15.54 -17.22
C ALA A 586 -21.66 -16.83 -17.59
N HIS A 587 -22.34 -16.84 -18.73
CA HIS A 587 -23.06 -17.99 -19.26
C HIS A 587 -22.15 -19.14 -19.76
N GLN A 588 -20.86 -18.90 -19.93
CA GLN A 588 -19.87 -19.90 -20.34
C GLN A 588 -19.22 -20.58 -19.14
N VAL A 589 -19.39 -20.05 -17.93
CA VAL A 589 -18.85 -20.66 -16.70
C VAL A 589 -19.55 -21.96 -16.41
N THR A 590 -18.79 -23.05 -16.30
CA THR A 590 -19.30 -24.40 -16.04
C THR A 590 -18.84 -25.00 -14.71
N ILE A 591 -17.85 -24.39 -14.08
CA ILE A 591 -17.29 -24.83 -12.79
C ILE A 591 -18.01 -24.14 -11.62
N PRO A 592 -18.02 -24.75 -10.41
CA PRO A 592 -18.47 -24.09 -9.20
C PRO A 592 -17.76 -22.74 -8.99
N PHE A 593 -18.53 -21.71 -8.63
CA PHE A 593 -18.04 -20.34 -8.59
C PHE A 593 -18.50 -19.60 -7.34
N MET A 594 -17.57 -19.16 -6.48
CA MET A 594 -17.86 -18.28 -5.34
C MET A 594 -17.66 -16.82 -5.75
N VAL A 595 -18.64 -15.99 -5.44
CA VAL A 595 -18.53 -14.53 -5.49
C VAL A 595 -18.45 -14.02 -4.05
N ALA A 596 -17.36 -13.32 -3.68
CA ALA A 596 -17.20 -12.68 -2.38
C ALA A 596 -17.06 -11.17 -2.55
N HIS A 597 -17.68 -10.37 -1.66
CA HIS A 597 -17.63 -8.90 -1.76
C HIS A 597 -17.84 -8.24 -0.41
N SER A 598 -17.28 -7.05 -0.24
CA SER A 598 -17.52 -6.17 0.90
C SER A 598 -18.67 -5.21 0.61
N GLU A 599 -19.50 -4.91 1.62
CA GLU A 599 -20.71 -4.12 1.45
C GLU A 599 -20.41 -2.65 1.11
N GLU A 600 -19.35 -2.09 1.69
CA GLU A 600 -18.94 -0.68 1.54
C GLU A 600 -17.74 -0.51 0.60
N ASP A 601 -17.55 -1.42 -0.35
CA ASP A 601 -16.50 -1.33 -1.36
C ASP A 601 -16.86 -0.26 -2.40
N TRP A 602 -16.14 0.84 -2.39
CA TRP A 602 -16.31 1.93 -3.36
C TRP A 602 -15.29 1.88 -4.51
N ARG A 603 -14.23 1.07 -4.36
CA ARG A 603 -13.22 0.81 -5.40
C ARG A 603 -13.78 -0.11 -6.48
N CYS A 604 -14.28 -1.27 -6.08
CA CYS A 604 -15.08 -2.17 -6.92
C CYS A 604 -16.48 -2.25 -6.29
N PRO A 605 -17.44 -1.40 -6.68
CA PRO A 605 -18.72 -1.34 -6.00
C PRO A 605 -19.44 -2.68 -5.93
N ILE A 606 -20.15 -2.95 -4.83
CA ILE A 606 -20.80 -4.23 -4.57
C ILE A 606 -21.71 -4.72 -5.71
N GLU A 607 -22.24 -3.81 -6.53
CA GLU A 607 -23.06 -4.15 -7.69
C GLU A 607 -22.29 -5.03 -8.70
N GLN A 608 -20.97 -4.93 -8.76
CA GLN A 608 -20.11 -5.76 -9.59
C GLN A 608 -20.25 -7.25 -9.20
N GLY A 609 -20.21 -7.55 -7.91
CA GLY A 609 -20.43 -8.89 -7.36
C GLY A 609 -21.90 -9.33 -7.50
N GLN A 610 -22.86 -8.45 -7.22
CA GLN A 610 -24.30 -8.75 -7.35
C GLN A 610 -24.66 -9.13 -8.79
N ARG A 611 -24.20 -8.37 -9.79
CA ARG A 611 -24.46 -8.67 -11.21
C ARG A 611 -23.87 -10.01 -11.63
N GLN A 612 -22.62 -10.28 -11.24
CA GLN A 612 -21.93 -11.54 -11.54
C GLN A 612 -22.68 -12.74 -10.92
N PHE A 613 -23.03 -12.66 -9.63
CA PHE A 613 -23.80 -13.71 -8.97
C PHE A 613 -25.14 -14.01 -9.65
N VAL A 614 -25.91 -12.95 -9.99
CA VAL A 614 -27.20 -13.12 -10.66
C VAL A 614 -27.04 -13.75 -12.05
N ALA A 615 -26.02 -13.36 -12.80
CA ALA A 615 -25.74 -13.92 -14.12
C ALA A 615 -25.38 -15.41 -14.04
N LEU A 616 -24.48 -15.78 -13.12
CA LEU A 616 -24.09 -17.17 -12.86
C LEU A 616 -25.28 -18.04 -12.41
N LYS A 617 -26.12 -17.53 -11.49
CA LYS A 617 -27.35 -18.24 -11.05
C LYS A 617 -28.29 -18.51 -12.20
N ARG A 618 -28.52 -17.51 -13.07
CA ARG A 618 -29.39 -17.66 -14.27
C ARG A 618 -28.81 -18.63 -15.28
N ALA A 619 -27.49 -18.73 -15.36
CA ALA A 619 -26.79 -19.72 -16.19
C ALA A 619 -26.81 -21.13 -15.61
N GLY A 620 -27.30 -21.34 -14.37
CA GLY A 620 -27.37 -22.66 -13.71
C GLY A 620 -26.07 -23.08 -13.05
N VAL A 621 -25.12 -22.19 -12.87
CA VAL A 621 -23.84 -22.46 -12.19
C VAL A 621 -24.05 -22.72 -10.70
N ASP A 622 -23.35 -23.69 -10.11
CA ASP A 622 -23.24 -23.85 -8.65
C ASP A 622 -22.48 -22.64 -8.09
N THR A 623 -23.22 -21.65 -7.61
CA THR A 623 -22.65 -20.39 -7.14
C THR A 623 -23.33 -19.88 -5.88
N SER A 624 -22.52 -19.18 -5.05
CA SER A 624 -22.97 -18.48 -3.85
C SER A 624 -22.40 -17.05 -3.85
N PHE A 625 -23.06 -16.16 -3.09
CA PHE A 625 -22.60 -14.80 -2.90
C PHE A 625 -22.35 -14.54 -1.42
N LEU A 626 -21.09 -14.32 -1.05
CA LEU A 626 -20.66 -14.03 0.31
C LEU A 626 -20.46 -12.52 0.45
N VAL A 627 -21.15 -11.90 1.41
CA VAL A 627 -21.10 -10.46 1.65
C VAL A 627 -20.60 -10.18 3.06
N PHE A 628 -19.60 -9.29 3.18
CA PHE A 628 -19.06 -8.84 4.46
C PHE A 628 -19.62 -7.45 4.79
N PRO A 629 -20.45 -7.35 5.87
CA PRO A 629 -21.08 -6.08 6.23
C PRO A 629 -20.06 -5.08 6.78
N GLY A 630 -20.20 -3.80 6.40
CA GLY A 630 -19.38 -2.70 6.92
C GLY A 630 -17.90 -2.73 6.49
N GLU A 631 -17.51 -3.63 5.58
CA GLU A 631 -16.16 -3.73 5.05
C GLU A 631 -16.03 -3.01 3.70
N GLY A 632 -14.83 -2.45 3.46
CA GLY A 632 -14.45 -1.86 2.19
C GLY A 632 -13.58 -2.79 1.32
N HIS A 633 -12.93 -2.21 0.31
CA HIS A 633 -12.10 -2.95 -0.65
C HIS A 633 -10.93 -3.69 0.00
N GLU A 634 -10.42 -3.20 1.14
CA GLU A 634 -9.21 -3.70 1.78
C GLU A 634 -9.46 -4.84 2.80
N LEU A 635 -10.64 -5.44 2.86
CA LEU A 635 -11.01 -6.48 3.82
C LEU A 635 -9.89 -7.51 4.07
N SER A 636 -9.34 -8.12 3.01
CA SER A 636 -8.36 -9.20 3.16
C SER A 636 -7.03 -8.74 3.76
N ARG A 637 -6.70 -7.45 3.66
CA ARG A 637 -5.43 -6.86 4.10
C ARG A 637 -5.55 -6.12 5.44
N ALA A 638 -6.59 -5.29 5.57
CA ALA A 638 -6.75 -4.36 6.68
C ALA A 638 -8.19 -4.31 7.25
N GLY A 639 -9.07 -5.24 6.85
CA GLY A 639 -10.42 -5.38 7.40
C GLY A 639 -10.40 -5.79 8.87
N ARG A 640 -11.56 -5.78 9.50
CA ARG A 640 -11.71 -6.18 10.91
C ARG A 640 -11.11 -7.56 11.14
N PRO A 641 -10.34 -7.77 12.20
CA PRO A 641 -9.64 -9.04 12.45
C PRO A 641 -10.55 -10.26 12.44
N GLN A 642 -11.76 -10.17 13.02
CA GLN A 642 -12.73 -11.26 12.99
C GLN A 642 -13.22 -11.56 11.57
N HIS A 643 -13.50 -10.54 10.75
CA HIS A 643 -13.90 -10.72 9.35
C HIS A 643 -12.77 -11.33 8.51
N ARG A 644 -11.52 -11.00 8.78
CA ARG A 644 -10.38 -11.65 8.12
C ARG A 644 -10.32 -13.14 8.45
N VAL A 645 -10.50 -13.52 9.72
CA VAL A 645 -10.59 -14.94 10.13
C VAL A 645 -11.77 -15.64 9.45
N GLN A 646 -12.98 -15.05 9.52
CA GLN A 646 -14.17 -15.60 8.89
C GLN A 646 -14.00 -15.74 7.37
N ARG A 647 -13.33 -14.78 6.73
CA ARG A 647 -12.99 -14.90 5.31
C ARG A 647 -12.12 -16.13 5.05
N PHE A 648 -11.07 -16.37 5.83
CA PHE A 648 -10.26 -17.58 5.70
C PHE A 648 -11.08 -18.86 5.92
N GLU A 649 -11.95 -18.88 6.91
CA GLU A 649 -12.84 -20.04 7.18
C GLU A 649 -13.75 -20.32 5.99
N HIS A 650 -14.35 -19.31 5.39
CA HIS A 650 -15.18 -19.47 4.19
C HIS A 650 -14.36 -19.92 2.98
N VAL A 651 -13.17 -19.35 2.74
CA VAL A 651 -12.27 -19.78 1.66
C VAL A 651 -11.86 -21.23 1.84
N LEU A 652 -11.42 -21.63 3.03
CA LEU A 652 -11.00 -23.01 3.31
C LEU A 652 -12.18 -23.99 3.24
N THR A 653 -13.37 -23.60 3.68
CA THR A 653 -14.60 -24.42 3.54
C THR A 653 -14.97 -24.63 2.06
N TRP A 654 -14.86 -23.59 1.24
CA TRP A 654 -15.09 -23.67 -0.20
C TRP A 654 -14.12 -24.65 -0.86
N TRP A 655 -12.82 -24.51 -0.57
CA TRP A 655 -11.82 -25.38 -1.16
C TRP A 655 -11.91 -26.81 -0.61
N ALA A 656 -12.22 -27.02 0.66
CA ALA A 656 -12.44 -28.37 1.21
C ALA A 656 -13.61 -29.11 0.50
N LYS A 657 -14.63 -28.37 0.06
CA LYS A 657 -15.76 -28.93 -0.70
C LYS A 657 -15.39 -29.28 -2.13
N HIS A 658 -14.69 -28.40 -2.84
CA HIS A 658 -14.47 -28.52 -4.29
C HIS A 658 -13.07 -29.02 -4.67
N LEU A 659 -12.10 -28.86 -3.78
CA LEU A 659 -10.70 -29.25 -3.96
C LEU A 659 -10.17 -29.90 -2.67
N PRO A 660 -10.72 -31.06 -2.21
CA PRO A 660 -10.34 -31.64 -0.94
C PRO A 660 -8.86 -32.04 -0.90
N VAL A 661 -8.19 -31.69 0.21
CA VAL A 661 -6.83 -32.16 0.48
C VAL A 661 -6.91 -33.61 0.97
N THR A 662 -6.11 -34.51 0.41
CA THR A 662 -6.01 -35.89 0.92
C THR A 662 -5.29 -35.83 2.27
N PRO A 663 -5.86 -36.39 3.37
CA PRO A 663 -5.13 -36.43 4.64
C PRO A 663 -3.79 -37.13 4.44
N VAL A 664 -2.72 -36.49 4.91
CA VAL A 664 -1.41 -37.13 5.04
C VAL A 664 -1.61 -38.26 6.06
N ALA A 665 -1.38 -39.52 5.66
CA ALA A 665 -1.59 -40.72 6.48
C ALA A 665 -0.57 -40.77 7.67
#